data_801a66e08c939222863400c8490b21f1
#
_entry.id   801a66e08c939222863400c8490b21f1
#
_cell.length_a   1.000
_cell.length_b   1.000
_cell.length_c   1.000
_cell.angle_alpha   90.00
_cell.angle_beta   90.00
_cell.angle_gamma   90.00
#
_symmetry.space_group_name_H-M   'P 1'
#
loop_
_entity.id
_entity.type
_entity.pdbx_description
1 polymer ?
#
loop_
_entity_poly.entity_id
_entity_poly.type
_entity_poly.pdbx_seq_one_letter_code
_entity_poly.pdbx_strand_id
1 'polypeptide(L)'
;MATYDDYRDASMVLFGLNGVDSKGNCECGNPECTALYKHPRVSNWQHVPFYSDEQFQVMVDVGHMATGFGVLVKDIFVVDVDARNGGLDSYKQLCKDLSIDLEDESGFVVETGSADGSMHIYFKAPVPPKALSQSLAAYPGIDFKSSGFVVGAGSKHRSGNFYEVRKGYPQDLTDTPVALLNLLEKKTQFRATDLNGATVDIEVEELRNVVMYITGGDTYKRWTDVGMGIHDTTQGSMQGLTIWDEWSQAQGGYEDGCTHKKWNTFGKGAALVSLGTLIHFAKQDGYIQPVTFDADVYVKTDEPKTLDDMIAHVDIRKPPKFAGVLCQWVNNQCLNPRENLAAAATLYILSCVGGMRHYDALNNMSLNFMPFCVAGSSSGKEPIFESITDCLMESGLMAAVHGSFKSEQEAVRNLLRHQASFYLIDEFGIELKKINQASKSGGASYLAGLIGFFMKVYSKANGVMPVSGDLKEDIKDKIKADIARLNKKMDLDGEDKHREEMATLMAQLNSADNGIVNPYLNIFGLTTPVTFDDLVTHEMATNGFIARSAIFREHETNPRRKKKFKKEPMPIGIKLALAQLYNGGHSDDSYRIERKGEKHAITTTEDAEQLLDDVYEYFHEMAEDHKTKTGLEAICRRGWEICSKVSLLTGMPSGTRTIEDVMYGFAVAKWDIQKKIELAYGNEAAQHKDTRADALMVKIRGMLDKDSETTFGTLCNRLREFNKDQITQALDILVKNNAVMVIEHTHPINKKVSKKYKLA
;
A
#
# COMPACT_ATOMS: atom_id res chain seq x y z
N MET A 1 11.06 16.17 -47.53
CA MET A 1 11.66 14.84 -47.26
C MET A 1 12.52 14.98 -46.03
N ALA A 2 12.31 14.17 -45.02
CA ALA A 2 13.23 14.18 -43.91
C ALA A 2 14.59 13.64 -44.35
N THR A 3 15.66 14.29 -43.93
CA THR A 3 17.03 13.93 -44.20
C THR A 3 17.69 13.37 -42.95
N TYR A 4 18.89 12.79 -43.06
CA TYR A 4 19.65 12.37 -41.90
C TYR A 4 19.90 13.54 -40.90
N ASP A 5 19.90 14.79 -41.36
CA ASP A 5 20.05 15.97 -40.48
C ASP A 5 18.83 16.13 -39.57
N ASP A 6 17.59 15.93 -40.05
CA ASP A 6 16.40 15.99 -39.22
C ASP A 6 16.41 14.95 -38.07
N TYR A 7 16.95 13.75 -38.35
CA TYR A 7 17.12 12.73 -37.30
C TYR A 7 18.19 13.09 -36.28
N ARG A 8 19.27 13.73 -36.75
CA ARG A 8 20.35 14.21 -35.86
C ARG A 8 19.88 15.36 -34.97
N ASP A 9 19.11 16.29 -35.54
CA ASP A 9 18.50 17.39 -34.79
C ASP A 9 17.54 16.87 -33.69
N ALA A 10 16.95 15.71 -33.90
CA ALA A 10 16.20 14.95 -32.88
C ALA A 10 17.08 14.09 -31.97
N SER A 11 18.43 14.27 -31.97
CA SER A 11 19.40 13.53 -31.18
C SER A 11 19.42 12.02 -31.40
N MET A 12 18.96 11.53 -32.56
CA MET A 12 18.98 10.11 -32.88
C MET A 12 20.36 9.65 -33.37
N VAL A 13 20.79 8.47 -32.96
CA VAL A 13 22.08 7.89 -33.35
C VAL A 13 21.95 7.20 -34.70
N LEU A 14 22.79 7.61 -35.67
CA LEU A 14 22.77 7.14 -37.05
C LEU A 14 24.04 6.44 -37.44
N PHE A 15 23.93 5.50 -38.39
CA PHE A 15 25.06 4.85 -39.05
C PHE A 15 24.72 4.47 -40.50
N GLY A 16 25.73 4.38 -41.34
CA GLY A 16 25.54 4.08 -42.75
C GLY A 16 25.18 2.63 -43.04
N LEU A 17 24.40 2.41 -44.10
CA LEU A 17 24.02 1.10 -44.63
C LEU A 17 24.75 0.78 -45.92
N ASN A 18 25.05 -0.51 -46.14
CA ASN A 18 25.64 -1.01 -47.39
C ASN A 18 24.62 -0.96 -48.54
N GLY A 19 25.08 -0.53 -49.69
CA GLY A 19 24.33 -0.62 -50.93
C GLY A 19 24.45 -2.00 -51.60
N VAL A 20 24.15 -1.98 -52.87
CA VAL A 20 24.24 -3.17 -53.75
C VAL A 20 25.16 -2.84 -54.91
N ASP A 21 26.10 -3.74 -55.21
CA ASP A 21 27.04 -3.62 -56.33
C ASP A 21 26.33 -3.79 -57.70
N SER A 22 27.07 -3.60 -58.80
CA SER A 22 26.55 -3.73 -60.15
C SER A 22 26.08 -5.15 -60.52
N LYS A 23 26.39 -6.14 -59.67
CA LYS A 23 25.96 -7.55 -59.85
C LYS A 23 24.77 -7.90 -58.95
N GLY A 24 24.27 -6.98 -58.17
CA GLY A 24 23.15 -7.19 -57.27
C GLY A 24 23.52 -7.76 -55.90
N ASN A 25 24.79 -7.82 -55.51
CA ASN A 25 25.24 -8.32 -54.22
C ASN A 25 25.43 -7.17 -53.23
N CYS A 26 25.32 -7.48 -51.94
CA CYS A 26 25.59 -6.50 -50.91
C CYS A 26 27.04 -6.03 -50.95
N GLU A 27 27.29 -4.72 -50.87
CA GLU A 27 28.62 -4.12 -50.81
C GLU A 27 29.46 -4.54 -49.58
N CYS A 28 28.90 -5.29 -48.63
CA CYS A 28 29.62 -5.83 -47.49
C CYS A 28 30.66 -6.91 -47.85
N GLY A 29 30.64 -7.38 -49.09
CA GLY A 29 31.58 -8.39 -49.62
C GLY A 29 31.23 -9.84 -49.24
N ASN A 30 30.19 -10.09 -48.45
CA ASN A 30 29.71 -11.45 -48.19
C ASN A 30 28.71 -11.90 -49.26
N PRO A 31 29.02 -12.92 -50.06
CA PRO A 31 28.16 -13.39 -51.15
C PRO A 31 26.84 -14.01 -50.64
N GLU A 32 26.78 -14.42 -49.41
CA GLU A 32 25.56 -14.98 -48.77
C GLU A 32 24.72 -13.92 -48.05
N CYS A 33 25.07 -12.63 -48.11
CA CYS A 33 24.34 -11.58 -47.47
C CYS A 33 22.95 -11.36 -48.09
N THR A 34 21.91 -11.62 -47.30
CA THR A 34 20.52 -11.42 -47.72
C THR A 34 19.94 -10.07 -47.32
N ALA A 35 20.67 -9.29 -46.49
CA ALA A 35 20.22 -7.99 -45.93
C ALA A 35 20.52 -6.82 -46.89
N LEU A 36 20.11 -6.93 -48.17
CA LEU A 36 20.33 -5.89 -49.17
C LEU A 36 19.71 -4.56 -48.73
N TYR A 37 20.49 -3.47 -48.77
CA TYR A 37 20.15 -2.12 -48.32
C TYR A 37 19.85 -1.96 -46.85
N LYS A 38 19.97 -3.04 -46.06
CA LYS A 38 19.74 -3.05 -44.59
C LYS A 38 20.98 -3.49 -43.82
N HIS A 39 22.07 -3.87 -44.47
CA HIS A 39 23.28 -4.33 -43.80
C HIS A 39 24.12 -3.14 -43.30
N PRO A 40 24.37 -2.99 -41.96
CA PRO A 40 25.22 -1.91 -41.45
C PRO A 40 26.63 -1.91 -42.03
N ARG A 41 27.18 -0.71 -42.31
CA ARG A 41 28.59 -0.59 -42.76
C ARG A 41 29.58 -0.79 -41.60
N VAL A 42 29.14 -0.71 -40.35
CA VAL A 42 29.97 -0.87 -39.16
C VAL A 42 29.62 -2.17 -38.43
N SER A 43 30.65 -2.93 -38.04
CA SER A 43 30.46 -4.24 -37.41
C SER A 43 29.85 -4.17 -35.99
N ASN A 44 30.10 -3.09 -35.22
CA ASN A 44 29.57 -2.87 -33.87
C ASN A 44 28.49 -1.77 -33.85
N TRP A 45 27.58 -1.83 -34.81
CA TRP A 45 26.53 -0.81 -34.97
C TRP A 45 25.70 -0.57 -33.69
N GLN A 46 25.56 -1.57 -32.80
CA GLN A 46 24.85 -1.47 -31.53
C GLN A 46 25.49 -0.46 -30.56
N HIS A 47 26.77 -0.18 -30.72
CA HIS A 47 27.56 0.68 -29.85
C HIS A 47 28.07 1.95 -30.56
N VAL A 48 27.48 2.31 -31.69
CA VAL A 48 27.81 3.54 -32.40
C VAL A 48 27.44 4.73 -31.51
N PRO A 49 28.40 5.66 -31.24
CA PRO A 49 28.10 6.86 -30.47
C PRO A 49 27.31 7.89 -31.29
N PHE A 50 26.74 8.87 -30.62
CA PHE A 50 26.31 10.08 -31.30
C PHE A 50 27.57 10.85 -31.75
N TYR A 51 27.80 10.91 -33.06
CA TYR A 51 28.97 11.56 -33.65
C TYR A 51 28.82 13.09 -33.57
N SER A 52 29.93 13.81 -33.36
CA SER A 52 29.95 15.28 -33.54
C SER A 52 29.62 15.65 -35.01
N ASP A 53 29.22 16.88 -35.25
CA ASP A 53 28.87 17.34 -36.60
C ASP A 53 30.02 17.19 -37.58
N GLU A 54 31.28 17.47 -37.15
CA GLU A 54 32.47 17.27 -37.97
C GLU A 54 32.70 15.79 -38.29
N GLN A 55 32.56 14.90 -37.30
CA GLN A 55 32.74 13.47 -37.49
C GLN A 55 31.67 12.89 -38.46
N PHE A 56 30.42 13.33 -38.28
CA PHE A 56 29.33 12.91 -39.10
C PHE A 56 29.47 13.41 -40.52
N GLN A 57 29.89 14.69 -40.70
CA GLN A 57 30.14 15.25 -42.03
C GLN A 57 31.20 14.45 -42.82
N VAL A 58 32.27 14.02 -42.17
CA VAL A 58 33.27 13.14 -42.77
C VAL A 58 32.64 11.87 -43.28
N MET A 59 31.72 11.25 -42.55
CA MET A 59 30.99 10.04 -43.00
C MET A 59 30.11 10.32 -44.20
N VAL A 60 29.50 11.49 -44.29
CA VAL A 60 28.70 11.93 -45.44
C VAL A 60 29.59 12.12 -46.66
N ASP A 61 30.71 12.84 -46.49
CA ASP A 61 31.65 13.19 -47.56
C ASP A 61 32.31 11.96 -48.18
N VAL A 62 32.60 10.91 -47.38
CA VAL A 62 33.12 9.64 -47.88
C VAL A 62 32.03 8.70 -48.43
N GLY A 63 30.79 9.17 -48.48
CA GLY A 63 29.66 8.43 -49.08
C GLY A 63 29.08 7.31 -48.20
N HIS A 64 29.39 7.27 -46.92
CA HIS A 64 28.85 6.20 -46.06
C HIS A 64 27.34 6.28 -45.91
N MET A 65 26.73 7.44 -46.08
CA MET A 65 25.28 7.70 -45.99
C MET A 65 24.60 7.68 -47.41
N ALA A 66 25.34 7.53 -48.49
CA ALA A 66 24.83 7.71 -49.85
C ALA A 66 23.72 6.75 -50.23
N THR A 67 23.70 5.53 -49.71
CA THR A 67 22.70 4.49 -49.99
C THR A 67 21.54 4.55 -48.99
N GLY A 68 21.83 4.94 -47.75
CA GLY A 68 20.88 5.00 -46.67
C GLY A 68 21.54 4.86 -45.34
N PHE A 69 20.75 5.01 -44.30
CA PHE A 69 21.23 4.98 -42.92
C PHE A 69 20.28 4.22 -41.99
N GLY A 70 20.85 3.57 -40.99
CA GLY A 70 20.16 2.96 -39.87
C GLY A 70 19.99 3.98 -38.75
N VAL A 71 18.84 3.96 -38.09
CA VAL A 71 18.51 4.71 -36.89
C VAL A 71 18.53 3.72 -35.72
N LEU A 72 19.44 3.93 -34.78
CA LEU A 72 19.57 3.07 -33.59
C LEU A 72 18.38 3.27 -32.68
N VAL A 73 17.69 2.16 -32.34
CA VAL A 73 16.58 2.17 -31.39
C VAL A 73 17.15 2.12 -29.97
N LYS A 74 17.41 3.31 -29.40
CA LYS A 74 17.97 3.47 -28.05
C LYS A 74 17.04 4.33 -27.16
N ASP A 75 16.81 5.55 -27.60
CA ASP A 75 15.95 6.50 -26.87
C ASP A 75 14.58 6.68 -27.57
N ILE A 76 14.30 5.77 -28.53
CA ILE A 76 13.05 5.71 -29.29
C ILE A 76 12.45 4.32 -29.19
N PHE A 77 11.14 4.24 -29.43
CA PHE A 77 10.38 3.01 -29.57
C PHE A 77 9.69 3.02 -30.94
N VAL A 78 9.76 1.91 -31.68
CA VAL A 78 9.20 1.87 -33.06
C VAL A 78 8.29 0.67 -33.23
N VAL A 79 7.07 0.93 -33.70
CA VAL A 79 6.16 -0.10 -34.19
C VAL A 79 6.41 -0.30 -35.70
N ASP A 80 6.98 -1.44 -36.07
CA ASP A 80 7.33 -1.81 -37.43
C ASP A 80 6.24 -2.75 -38.01
N VAL A 81 5.43 -2.23 -38.92
CA VAL A 81 4.30 -2.92 -39.54
C VAL A 81 4.72 -3.46 -40.90
N ASP A 82 4.82 -4.78 -41.09
CA ASP A 82 5.17 -5.44 -42.35
C ASP A 82 3.90 -6.01 -43.02
N ALA A 83 3.44 -5.35 -44.07
CA ALA A 83 2.25 -5.73 -44.79
C ALA A 83 2.31 -7.16 -45.39
N ARG A 84 3.49 -7.61 -45.82
CA ARG A 84 3.71 -8.94 -46.40
C ARG A 84 3.45 -10.10 -45.47
N ASN A 85 3.57 -9.84 -44.15
CA ASN A 85 3.38 -10.82 -43.10
C ASN A 85 2.04 -10.64 -42.38
N GLY A 86 1.06 -9.94 -43.00
CA GLY A 86 -0.26 -9.70 -42.42
C GLY A 86 -0.33 -8.50 -41.48
N GLY A 87 0.75 -7.67 -41.43
CA GLY A 87 0.88 -6.59 -40.49
C GLY A 87 -0.21 -5.52 -40.59
N LEU A 88 -0.75 -5.24 -41.79
CA LEU A 88 -1.81 -4.20 -41.92
C LEU A 88 -3.14 -4.61 -41.25
N ASP A 89 -3.52 -5.88 -41.36
CA ASP A 89 -4.74 -6.35 -40.68
C ASP A 89 -4.53 -6.47 -39.19
N SER A 90 -3.35 -6.94 -38.78
CA SER A 90 -2.92 -6.94 -37.40
C SER A 90 -2.88 -5.53 -36.78
N TYR A 91 -2.43 -4.53 -37.55
CA TYR A 91 -2.41 -3.14 -37.13
C TYR A 91 -3.81 -2.60 -36.87
N LYS A 92 -4.75 -2.82 -37.77
CA LYS A 92 -6.17 -2.44 -37.59
C LYS A 92 -6.77 -3.10 -36.34
N GLN A 93 -6.47 -4.39 -36.13
CA GLN A 93 -6.94 -5.10 -34.95
C GLN A 93 -6.30 -4.55 -33.69
N LEU A 94 -4.98 -4.29 -33.70
CA LEU A 94 -4.26 -3.71 -32.56
C LEU A 94 -4.83 -2.34 -32.18
N CYS A 95 -5.04 -1.44 -33.14
CA CYS A 95 -5.64 -0.12 -32.87
C CYS A 95 -7.05 -0.25 -32.30
N LYS A 96 -7.84 -1.20 -32.79
CA LYS A 96 -9.18 -1.47 -32.25
C LYS A 96 -9.13 -1.98 -30.81
N ASP A 97 -8.24 -2.92 -30.50
CA ASP A 97 -8.11 -3.53 -29.18
C ASP A 97 -7.58 -2.50 -28.14
N LEU A 98 -6.69 -1.61 -28.59
CA LEU A 98 -6.21 -0.50 -27.76
C LEU A 98 -7.18 0.69 -27.69
N SER A 99 -8.22 0.74 -28.54
CA SER A 99 -9.15 1.86 -28.71
C SER A 99 -8.46 3.19 -29.08
N ILE A 100 -7.29 3.13 -29.76
CA ILE A 100 -6.50 4.27 -30.25
C ILE A 100 -5.96 3.96 -31.62
N ASP A 101 -5.72 4.99 -32.45
CA ASP A 101 -4.96 4.85 -33.71
C ASP A 101 -3.51 5.26 -33.46
N LEU A 102 -2.58 4.31 -33.55
CA LEU A 102 -1.17 4.56 -33.25
C LEU A 102 -0.51 5.51 -34.26
N GLU A 103 -1.00 5.60 -35.50
CA GLU A 103 -0.54 6.59 -36.47
C GLU A 103 -0.98 8.00 -36.08
N ASP A 104 -2.21 8.15 -35.56
CA ASP A 104 -2.72 9.42 -35.08
C ASP A 104 -2.02 9.89 -33.80
N GLU A 105 -1.73 8.96 -32.88
CA GLU A 105 -1.00 9.25 -31.64
C GLU A 105 0.48 9.57 -31.85
N SER A 106 1.08 9.08 -32.94
CA SER A 106 2.49 9.34 -33.25
C SER A 106 2.69 10.69 -33.92
N GLY A 107 3.75 11.39 -33.53
CA GLY A 107 4.21 12.61 -34.19
C GLY A 107 5.06 12.34 -35.44
N PHE A 108 5.55 11.10 -35.68
CA PHE A 108 6.42 10.77 -36.78
C PHE A 108 6.21 9.36 -37.32
N VAL A 109 5.89 9.26 -38.61
CA VAL A 109 5.65 7.99 -39.30
C VAL A 109 6.39 7.95 -40.65
N VAL A 110 7.05 6.83 -40.92
CA VAL A 110 7.81 6.57 -42.16
C VAL A 110 7.18 5.40 -42.91
N GLU A 111 6.81 5.57 -44.15
CA GLU A 111 6.43 4.49 -45.06
C GLU A 111 7.68 3.79 -45.59
N THR A 112 7.68 2.45 -45.60
CA THR A 112 8.83 1.71 -46.06
C THR A 112 8.87 1.69 -47.62
N GLY A 113 10.06 1.57 -48.19
CA GLY A 113 10.20 1.51 -49.64
C GLY A 113 9.63 0.25 -50.32
N SER A 114 8.92 -0.61 -49.58
CA SER A 114 8.21 -1.77 -50.14
C SER A 114 6.99 -1.37 -50.96
N ALA A 115 6.44 -0.17 -50.75
CA ALA A 115 5.26 0.38 -51.42
C ALA A 115 3.99 -0.50 -51.32
N ASP A 116 3.87 -1.22 -50.19
CA ASP A 116 2.76 -2.14 -49.91
C ASP A 116 1.95 -1.69 -48.68
N GLY A 117 2.24 -0.47 -48.16
CA GLY A 117 1.64 0.09 -46.97
C GLY A 117 2.37 -0.25 -45.66
N SER A 118 3.50 -0.96 -45.73
CA SER A 118 4.37 -1.19 -44.58
C SER A 118 4.93 0.10 -44.05
N MET A 119 5.03 0.24 -42.72
CA MET A 119 5.41 1.52 -42.07
C MET A 119 6.12 1.33 -40.72
N HIS A 120 6.93 2.33 -40.37
CA HIS A 120 7.52 2.50 -39.05
C HIS A 120 6.82 3.66 -38.33
N ILE A 121 6.23 3.39 -37.19
CA ILE A 121 5.57 4.41 -36.32
C ILE A 121 6.47 4.65 -35.14
N TYR A 122 6.93 5.91 -34.98
CA TYR A 122 7.96 6.25 -34.00
C TYR A 122 7.36 6.90 -32.77
N PHE A 123 7.87 6.54 -31.60
CA PHE A 123 7.55 7.13 -30.29
C PHE A 123 8.84 7.34 -29.49
N LYS A 124 8.78 8.14 -28.42
CA LYS A 124 9.84 8.19 -27.40
C LYS A 124 9.88 6.85 -26.66
N ALA A 125 11.06 6.39 -26.32
CA ALA A 125 11.20 5.23 -25.44
C ALA A 125 10.59 5.50 -24.07
N PRO A 126 9.96 4.50 -23.42
CA PRO A 126 9.40 4.68 -22.08
C PRO A 126 10.50 4.98 -21.06
N VAL A 127 10.23 5.93 -20.16
CA VAL A 127 11.09 6.29 -19.04
C VAL A 127 10.30 6.07 -17.76
N PRO A 128 10.76 5.19 -16.83
CA PRO A 128 11.96 4.36 -16.91
C PRO A 128 11.86 3.27 -17.99
N PRO A 129 13.01 2.73 -18.47
CA PRO A 129 13.02 1.66 -19.45
C PRO A 129 12.23 0.44 -19.00
N LYS A 130 11.36 -0.08 -19.88
CA LYS A 130 10.53 -1.26 -19.63
C LYS A 130 10.95 -2.44 -20.48
N ALA A 131 10.82 -3.66 -19.91
CA ALA A 131 11.00 -4.88 -20.68
C ALA A 131 9.76 -5.14 -21.54
N LEU A 132 9.85 -4.90 -22.83
CA LEU A 132 8.75 -5.02 -23.77
C LEU A 132 8.88 -6.25 -24.67
N SER A 133 7.76 -6.89 -25.01
CA SER A 133 7.70 -7.93 -26.02
C SER A 133 7.97 -7.33 -27.39
N GLN A 134 8.88 -7.94 -28.15
CA GLN A 134 9.21 -7.45 -29.50
C GLN A 134 8.26 -7.96 -30.58
N SER A 135 7.45 -8.96 -30.29
CA SER A 135 6.38 -9.46 -31.15
C SER A 135 5.30 -10.12 -30.31
N LEU A 136 4.08 -10.09 -30.77
CA LEU A 136 2.94 -10.77 -30.16
C LEU A 136 2.28 -11.70 -31.17
N ALA A 137 2.01 -12.95 -30.78
CA ALA A 137 1.35 -13.94 -31.65
C ALA A 137 -0.06 -13.49 -32.09
N ALA A 138 -0.72 -12.62 -31.30
CA ALA A 138 -2.03 -12.06 -31.66
C ALA A 138 -1.96 -11.05 -32.83
N TYR A 139 -0.78 -10.47 -33.11
CA TYR A 139 -0.60 -9.44 -34.14
C TYR A 139 0.58 -9.81 -35.06
N PRO A 140 0.44 -10.86 -35.92
CA PRO A 140 1.50 -11.27 -36.80
C PRO A 140 1.85 -10.16 -37.81
N GLY A 141 3.15 -10.04 -38.11
CA GLY A 141 3.65 -9.00 -39.04
C GLY A 141 3.83 -7.62 -38.39
N ILE A 142 3.72 -7.51 -37.04
CA ILE A 142 4.11 -6.31 -36.30
C ILE A 142 5.28 -6.63 -35.38
N ASP A 143 6.38 -5.87 -35.53
CA ASP A 143 7.51 -5.86 -34.62
C ASP A 143 7.50 -4.61 -33.75
N PHE A 144 7.60 -4.80 -32.43
CA PHE A 144 7.67 -3.74 -31.43
C PHE A 144 9.13 -3.53 -31.02
N LYS A 145 9.82 -2.61 -31.68
CA LYS A 145 11.25 -2.44 -31.52
C LYS A 145 11.57 -1.50 -30.36
N SER A 146 12.05 -2.08 -29.27
CA SER A 146 12.66 -1.36 -28.11
C SER A 146 14.19 -1.46 -28.13
N SER A 147 14.76 -2.13 -29.12
CA SER A 147 16.21 -2.28 -29.37
C SER A 147 16.45 -2.62 -30.83
N GLY A 148 17.71 -2.58 -31.24
CA GLY A 148 18.07 -2.83 -32.64
C GLY A 148 18.14 -1.53 -33.44
N PHE A 149 17.74 -1.58 -34.71
CA PHE A 149 17.67 -0.40 -35.58
C PHE A 149 16.53 -0.52 -36.59
N VAL A 150 16.13 0.62 -37.13
CA VAL A 150 15.24 0.74 -38.25
C VAL A 150 15.91 1.54 -39.37
N VAL A 151 15.43 1.43 -40.59
CA VAL A 151 15.94 2.18 -41.74
C VAL A 151 15.28 3.57 -41.77
N GLY A 152 16.05 4.61 -41.84
CA GLY A 152 15.55 6.00 -41.84
C GLY A 152 14.99 6.42 -43.22
N ALA A 153 14.09 7.42 -43.18
CA ALA A 153 13.52 8.03 -44.40
C ALA A 153 14.63 8.67 -45.27
N GLY A 154 14.47 8.56 -46.58
CA GLY A 154 15.50 8.94 -47.54
C GLY A 154 16.45 7.78 -47.96
N SER A 155 16.43 6.68 -47.21
CA SER A 155 17.22 5.47 -47.54
C SER A 155 16.59 4.67 -48.67
N LYS A 156 17.44 4.03 -49.51
CA LYS A 156 17.00 3.20 -50.61
C LYS A 156 16.54 1.82 -50.13
N HIS A 157 15.46 1.32 -50.70
CA HIS A 157 14.95 -0.02 -50.43
C HIS A 157 15.31 -0.97 -51.59
N ARG A 158 15.33 -2.28 -51.35
CA ARG A 158 15.62 -3.31 -52.35
C ARG A 158 14.62 -3.34 -53.53
N SER A 159 13.43 -2.76 -53.38
CA SER A 159 12.44 -2.61 -54.47
C SER A 159 12.86 -1.55 -55.50
N GLY A 160 13.83 -0.70 -55.17
CA GLY A 160 14.23 0.47 -55.95
C GLY A 160 13.61 1.77 -55.45
N ASN A 161 12.58 1.70 -54.63
CA ASN A 161 11.93 2.86 -53.97
C ASN A 161 12.73 3.32 -52.77
N PHE A 162 12.28 4.45 -52.15
CA PHE A 162 12.88 5.01 -50.96
C PHE A 162 11.93 4.86 -49.77
N TYR A 163 12.48 4.88 -48.57
CA TYR A 163 11.71 5.11 -47.36
C TYR A 163 11.27 6.57 -47.34
N GLU A 164 9.98 6.84 -47.17
CA GLU A 164 9.42 8.17 -47.26
C GLU A 164 8.68 8.58 -45.98
N VAL A 165 8.78 9.85 -45.63
CA VAL A 165 8.01 10.40 -44.48
C VAL A 165 6.53 10.42 -44.88
N ARG A 166 5.71 9.74 -44.09
CA ARG A 166 4.25 9.74 -44.17
C ARG A 166 3.61 10.80 -43.29
N LYS A 167 4.16 11.05 -42.11
CA LYS A 167 3.66 12.03 -41.14
C LYS A 167 4.80 12.66 -40.34
N GLY A 168 4.77 13.96 -40.13
CA GLY A 168 5.59 14.74 -39.20
C GLY A 168 7.09 14.71 -39.45
N TYR A 169 7.85 14.98 -38.38
CA TYR A 169 9.31 15.03 -38.36
C TYR A 169 9.87 14.28 -37.16
N PRO A 170 11.16 13.87 -37.18
CA PRO A 170 11.81 13.19 -36.04
C PRO A 170 11.75 13.98 -34.72
N GLN A 171 11.66 15.30 -34.76
CA GLN A 171 11.51 16.17 -33.58
C GLN A 171 10.12 16.12 -32.94
N ASP A 172 9.10 15.65 -33.68
CA ASP A 172 7.70 15.63 -33.23
C ASP A 172 7.32 14.36 -32.46
N LEU A 173 8.29 13.56 -32.00
CA LEU A 173 8.03 12.31 -31.28
C LEU A 173 7.14 12.56 -30.04
N THR A 174 6.08 11.79 -29.97
CA THR A 174 5.19 11.69 -28.80
C THR A 174 5.63 10.57 -27.86
N ASP A 175 5.12 10.57 -26.65
CA ASP A 175 5.37 9.48 -25.71
C ASP A 175 4.65 8.20 -26.17
N THR A 176 5.24 7.03 -25.90
CA THR A 176 4.60 5.74 -26.22
C THR A 176 3.29 5.62 -25.47
N PRO A 177 2.14 5.35 -26.12
CA PRO A 177 0.85 5.21 -25.48
C PRO A 177 0.85 4.17 -24.36
N VAL A 178 0.30 4.54 -23.19
CA VAL A 178 0.28 3.69 -21.99
C VAL A 178 -0.44 2.37 -22.26
N ALA A 179 -1.54 2.38 -23.03
CA ALA A 179 -2.25 1.17 -23.43
C ALA A 179 -1.37 0.18 -24.19
N LEU A 180 -0.52 0.69 -25.12
CA LEU A 180 0.44 -0.11 -25.85
C LEU A 180 1.55 -0.65 -24.94
N LEU A 181 2.06 0.16 -24.02
CA LEU A 181 3.06 -0.29 -23.06
C LEU A 181 2.54 -1.42 -22.17
N ASN A 182 1.34 -1.30 -21.64
CA ASN A 182 0.71 -2.33 -20.80
C ASN A 182 0.50 -3.65 -21.56
N LEU A 183 0.12 -3.58 -22.84
CA LEU A 183 -0.02 -4.76 -23.70
C LEU A 183 1.32 -5.48 -23.95
N LEU A 184 2.41 -4.70 -24.06
CA LEU A 184 3.74 -5.22 -24.41
C LEU A 184 4.61 -5.57 -23.21
N GLU A 185 4.26 -5.11 -22.02
CA GLU A 185 5.05 -5.32 -20.82
C GLU A 185 5.20 -6.81 -20.52
N LYS A 186 6.44 -7.30 -20.60
CA LYS A 186 6.74 -8.66 -20.20
C LYS A 186 6.69 -8.74 -18.69
N LYS A 187 5.81 -9.56 -18.15
CA LYS A 187 6.01 -10.11 -16.81
C LYS A 187 7.22 -11.03 -16.92
N THR A 188 8.40 -10.48 -16.63
CA THR A 188 9.65 -11.25 -16.80
C THR A 188 9.80 -12.12 -15.55
N GLN A 189 9.46 -13.39 -15.69
CA GLN A 189 9.80 -14.42 -14.71
C GLN A 189 11.15 -15.01 -15.08
N PHE A 190 12.07 -15.04 -14.12
CA PHE A 190 13.34 -15.74 -14.26
C PHE A 190 13.23 -17.16 -13.70
N ARG A 191 13.66 -18.17 -14.46
CA ARG A 191 13.80 -19.52 -13.94
C ARG A 191 15.10 -19.63 -13.18
N ALA A 192 15.01 -19.87 -11.89
CA ALA A 192 16.14 -20.02 -10.99
C ALA A 192 16.01 -21.32 -10.17
N THR A 193 17.10 -21.73 -9.54
CA THR A 193 17.12 -22.91 -8.66
C THR A 193 17.12 -22.44 -7.21
N ASP A 194 16.21 -22.96 -6.40
CA ASP A 194 16.13 -22.67 -4.96
C ASP A 194 17.20 -23.48 -4.17
N LEU A 195 17.22 -23.28 -2.84
CA LEU A 195 18.14 -23.98 -1.92
C LEU A 195 17.93 -25.49 -1.89
N ASN A 196 16.80 -26.00 -2.36
CA ASN A 196 16.46 -27.43 -2.38
C ASN A 196 16.66 -28.06 -3.76
N GLY A 197 17.14 -27.26 -4.75
CA GLY A 197 17.36 -27.71 -6.13
C GLY A 197 16.09 -27.73 -6.99
N ALA A 198 14.97 -27.17 -6.49
CA ALA A 198 13.75 -26.99 -7.27
C ALA A 198 13.85 -25.77 -8.18
N THR A 199 13.26 -25.84 -9.37
CA THR A 199 13.18 -24.71 -10.29
C THR A 199 12.07 -23.76 -9.82
N VAL A 200 12.43 -22.48 -9.58
CA VAL A 200 11.52 -21.43 -9.10
C VAL A 200 11.50 -20.30 -10.12
N ASP A 201 10.34 -19.88 -10.51
CA ASP A 201 10.15 -18.66 -11.32
C ASP A 201 10.11 -17.46 -10.36
N ILE A 202 10.97 -16.45 -10.58
CA ILE A 202 11.02 -15.21 -9.78
C ILE A 202 10.79 -14.00 -10.67
N GLU A 203 9.93 -13.09 -10.25
CA GLU A 203 9.71 -11.83 -10.96
C GLU A 203 10.84 -10.83 -10.72
N VAL A 204 11.05 -9.90 -11.65
CA VAL A 204 12.12 -8.89 -11.60
C VAL A 204 12.07 -8.07 -10.33
N GLU A 205 10.89 -7.61 -9.95
CA GLU A 205 10.70 -6.78 -8.74
C GLU A 205 10.91 -7.59 -7.46
N GLU A 206 10.54 -8.85 -7.44
CA GLU A 206 10.81 -9.74 -6.32
C GLU A 206 12.32 -9.99 -6.17
N LEU A 207 13.04 -10.24 -7.26
CA LEU A 207 14.49 -10.36 -7.25
C LEU A 207 15.15 -9.05 -6.76
N ARG A 208 14.68 -7.90 -7.24
CA ARG A 208 15.14 -6.58 -6.78
C ARG A 208 14.94 -6.45 -5.27
N ASN A 209 13.75 -6.77 -4.77
CA ASN A 209 13.43 -6.72 -3.35
C ASN A 209 14.35 -7.62 -2.52
N VAL A 210 14.60 -8.87 -2.95
CA VAL A 210 15.54 -9.78 -2.30
C VAL A 210 16.93 -9.17 -2.21
N VAL A 211 17.44 -8.64 -3.32
CA VAL A 211 18.81 -8.11 -3.43
C VAL A 211 19.01 -6.88 -2.56
N MET A 212 18.01 -5.99 -2.48
CA MET A 212 18.11 -4.75 -1.69
C MET A 212 18.19 -5.00 -0.17
N TYR A 213 17.81 -6.19 0.31
CA TYR A 213 18.03 -6.59 1.70
C TYR A 213 19.48 -6.99 2.01
N ILE A 214 20.27 -7.33 0.99
CA ILE A 214 21.63 -7.84 1.20
C ILE A 214 22.55 -6.69 1.58
N THR A 215 23.29 -6.86 2.69
CA THR A 215 24.30 -5.93 3.19
C THR A 215 25.73 -6.45 2.99
N GLY A 216 26.74 -5.64 3.31
CA GLY A 216 28.15 -6.05 3.24
C GLY A 216 28.74 -6.05 1.84
N GLY A 217 28.13 -5.30 0.91
CA GLY A 217 28.65 -5.09 -0.45
C GLY A 217 29.92 -4.24 -0.52
N ASP A 218 30.35 -3.67 0.59
CA ASP A 218 31.65 -3.01 0.78
C ASP A 218 32.83 -4.00 0.72
N THR A 219 32.58 -5.29 0.92
CA THR A 219 33.60 -6.34 0.71
C THR A 219 33.56 -6.87 -0.72
N TYR A 220 34.72 -6.94 -1.36
CA TYR A 220 34.84 -7.41 -2.76
C TYR A 220 34.21 -8.81 -2.96
N LYS A 221 34.36 -9.70 -1.98
CA LYS A 221 33.78 -11.05 -2.06
C LYS A 221 32.26 -11.01 -2.08
N ARG A 222 31.62 -10.31 -1.12
CA ARG A 222 30.17 -10.22 -1.02
C ARG A 222 29.60 -9.53 -2.27
N TRP A 223 30.26 -8.45 -2.71
CA TRP A 223 29.89 -7.70 -3.91
C TRP A 223 29.89 -8.58 -5.16
N THR A 224 30.96 -9.41 -5.36
CA THR A 224 31.03 -10.31 -6.51
C THR A 224 30.07 -11.50 -6.38
N ASP A 225 29.86 -12.06 -5.19
CA ASP A 225 28.93 -13.16 -4.96
C ASP A 225 27.48 -12.72 -5.30
N VAL A 226 27.08 -11.52 -4.85
CA VAL A 226 25.77 -10.96 -5.19
C VAL A 226 25.61 -10.73 -6.69
N GLY A 227 26.62 -10.15 -7.33
CA GLY A 227 26.63 -9.95 -8.79
C GLY A 227 26.53 -11.26 -9.58
N MET A 228 27.28 -12.29 -9.17
CA MET A 228 27.19 -13.62 -9.79
C MET A 228 25.83 -14.27 -9.59
N GLY A 229 25.23 -14.16 -8.41
CA GLY A 229 23.91 -14.70 -8.13
C GLY A 229 22.81 -14.03 -8.96
N ILE A 230 22.87 -12.70 -9.11
CA ILE A 230 21.95 -11.97 -9.98
C ILE A 230 22.18 -12.35 -11.44
N HIS A 231 23.44 -12.43 -11.87
CA HIS A 231 23.78 -12.81 -13.24
C HIS A 231 23.26 -14.20 -13.60
N ASP A 232 23.45 -15.19 -12.70
CA ASP A 232 22.93 -16.54 -12.87
C ASP A 232 21.40 -16.57 -12.91
N THR A 233 20.75 -15.94 -11.95
CA THR A 233 19.28 -15.86 -11.85
C THR A 233 18.66 -15.20 -13.08
N THR A 234 19.27 -14.14 -13.60
CA THR A 234 18.77 -13.37 -14.75
C THR A 234 19.37 -13.76 -16.08
N GLN A 235 20.17 -14.83 -16.11
CA GLN A 235 20.88 -15.31 -17.31
C GLN A 235 21.68 -14.19 -18.00
N GLY A 236 22.30 -13.31 -17.21
CA GLY A 236 23.12 -12.20 -17.70
C GLY A 236 22.33 -11.06 -18.34
N SER A 237 21.04 -10.94 -18.08
CA SER A 237 20.21 -9.88 -18.66
C SER A 237 20.64 -8.48 -18.25
N MET A 238 20.29 -7.47 -19.03
CA MET A 238 20.50 -6.06 -18.68
C MET A 238 19.72 -5.63 -17.44
N GLN A 239 18.55 -6.21 -17.21
CA GLN A 239 17.76 -5.98 -15.99
C GLN A 239 18.50 -6.47 -14.75
N GLY A 240 19.14 -7.63 -14.81
CA GLY A 240 20.00 -8.12 -13.74
C GLY A 240 21.16 -7.18 -13.46
N LEU A 241 21.83 -6.67 -14.50
CA LEU A 241 22.88 -5.68 -14.35
C LEU A 241 22.38 -4.41 -13.68
N THR A 242 21.21 -3.91 -14.06
CA THR A 242 20.60 -2.72 -13.45
C THR A 242 20.36 -2.94 -11.95
N ILE A 243 19.78 -4.09 -11.57
CA ILE A 243 19.56 -4.43 -10.15
C ILE A 243 20.89 -4.45 -9.37
N TRP A 244 21.92 -5.07 -9.97
CA TRP A 244 23.23 -5.12 -9.30
C TRP A 244 23.90 -3.77 -9.20
N ASP A 245 23.75 -2.91 -10.19
CA ASP A 245 24.30 -1.57 -10.20
C ASP A 245 23.64 -0.68 -9.14
N GLU A 246 22.31 -0.67 -9.09
CA GLU A 246 21.53 0.04 -8.07
C GLU A 246 21.90 -0.43 -6.65
N TRP A 247 21.96 -1.74 -6.43
CA TRP A 247 22.39 -2.28 -5.15
C TRP A 247 23.84 -1.88 -4.81
N SER A 248 24.74 -1.93 -5.78
CA SER A 248 26.15 -1.55 -5.58
C SER A 248 26.32 -0.08 -5.22
N GLN A 249 25.52 0.80 -5.81
CA GLN A 249 25.52 2.24 -5.47
C GLN A 249 25.12 2.51 -4.01
N ALA A 250 24.26 1.69 -3.46
CA ALA A 250 23.83 1.78 -2.05
C ALA A 250 24.90 1.24 -1.06
N GLN A 251 25.97 0.59 -1.55
CA GLN A 251 27.05 0.05 -0.73
C GLN A 251 28.27 1.00 -0.73
N GLY A 252 29.11 0.90 0.27
CA GLY A 252 30.36 1.66 0.31
C GLY A 252 31.36 1.25 -0.79
N GLY A 253 32.07 2.21 -1.38
CA GLY A 253 33.18 1.93 -2.32
C GLY A 253 32.75 1.76 -3.79
N TYR A 254 31.52 2.16 -4.17
CA TYR A 254 31.09 2.16 -5.56
C TYR A 254 31.91 3.15 -6.42
N GLU A 255 32.35 2.68 -7.59
CA GLU A 255 32.95 3.49 -8.63
C GLU A 255 32.10 3.37 -9.91
N ASP A 256 31.82 4.48 -10.58
CA ASP A 256 30.97 4.52 -11.77
C ASP A 256 31.46 3.55 -12.87
N GLY A 257 30.55 2.69 -13.35
CA GLY A 257 30.81 1.66 -14.36
C GLY A 257 31.61 0.44 -13.88
N CYS A 258 31.91 0.29 -12.58
CA CYS A 258 32.61 -0.89 -12.04
C CYS A 258 31.79 -2.17 -12.25
N THR A 259 30.47 -2.12 -12.08
CA THR A 259 29.53 -3.22 -12.28
C THR A 259 29.49 -3.68 -13.74
N HIS A 260 29.39 -2.77 -14.70
CA HIS A 260 29.39 -3.08 -16.14
C HIS A 260 30.66 -3.82 -16.58
N LYS A 261 31.82 -3.37 -16.12
CA LYS A 261 33.12 -4.02 -16.43
C LYS A 261 33.18 -5.44 -15.88
N LYS A 262 32.68 -5.62 -14.66
CA LYS A 262 32.74 -6.90 -13.98
C LYS A 262 31.68 -7.89 -14.48
N TRP A 263 30.46 -7.41 -14.81
CA TRP A 263 29.34 -8.21 -15.28
C TRP A 263 29.71 -9.09 -16.49
N ASN A 264 30.42 -8.54 -17.46
CA ASN A 264 30.87 -9.24 -18.64
C ASN A 264 31.91 -10.37 -18.35
N THR A 265 32.40 -10.48 -17.12
CA THR A 265 33.30 -11.55 -16.71
C THR A 265 32.59 -12.73 -16.09
N PHE A 266 31.30 -12.60 -15.74
CA PHE A 266 30.47 -13.67 -15.16
C PHE A 266 30.01 -14.67 -16.23
N GLY A 267 29.43 -15.80 -15.82
CA GLY A 267 28.84 -16.79 -16.72
C GLY A 267 29.84 -17.71 -17.46
N LYS A 268 31.15 -17.68 -17.13
CA LYS A 268 32.21 -18.47 -17.81
C LYS A 268 32.46 -19.85 -17.17
N GLY A 269 31.63 -20.30 -16.26
CA GLY A 269 31.75 -21.58 -15.54
C GLY A 269 30.46 -21.99 -14.88
N ALA A 270 30.44 -23.14 -14.17
CA ALA A 270 29.30 -23.53 -13.36
C ALA A 270 29.01 -22.45 -12.31
N ALA A 271 27.76 -22.01 -12.18
CA ALA A 271 27.35 -21.01 -11.21
C ALA A 271 27.58 -21.56 -9.80
N LEU A 272 28.44 -20.89 -9.04
CA LEU A 272 28.69 -21.19 -7.61
C LEU A 272 27.73 -20.44 -6.68
N VAL A 273 27.02 -19.44 -7.22
CA VAL A 273 26.09 -18.57 -6.51
C VAL A 273 24.81 -18.48 -7.33
N SER A 274 23.70 -18.89 -6.75
CA SER A 274 22.37 -18.93 -7.39
C SER A 274 21.37 -18.06 -6.64
N LEU A 275 20.12 -18.00 -7.11
CA LEU A 275 18.99 -17.35 -6.43
C LEU A 275 18.88 -17.83 -4.97
N GLY A 276 19.05 -19.14 -4.72
CA GLY A 276 19.03 -19.67 -3.37
C GLY A 276 20.08 -19.05 -2.46
N THR A 277 21.27 -18.74 -3.00
CA THR A 277 22.32 -18.04 -2.25
C THR A 277 21.96 -16.58 -1.99
N LEU A 278 21.35 -15.87 -2.95
CA LEU A 278 20.86 -14.51 -2.75
C LEU A 278 19.79 -14.46 -1.67
N ILE A 279 18.81 -15.37 -1.71
CA ILE A 279 17.76 -15.49 -0.69
C ILE A 279 18.37 -15.82 0.68
N HIS A 280 19.40 -16.70 0.72
CA HIS A 280 20.10 -17.00 1.97
C HIS A 280 20.82 -15.78 2.53
N PHE A 281 21.51 -15.02 1.70
CA PHE A 281 22.15 -13.78 2.10
C PHE A 281 21.14 -12.75 2.59
N ALA A 282 20.07 -12.53 1.83
CA ALA A 282 19.00 -11.62 2.21
C ALA A 282 18.36 -12.03 3.54
N LYS A 283 18.11 -13.34 3.77
CA LYS A 283 17.57 -13.85 5.04
C LYS A 283 18.53 -13.64 6.21
N GLN A 284 19.84 -13.77 6.00
CA GLN A 284 20.85 -13.44 7.02
C GLN A 284 20.80 -11.95 7.39
N ASP A 285 20.48 -11.10 6.42
CA ASP A 285 20.44 -9.65 6.55
C ASP A 285 19.01 -9.11 6.81
N GLY A 286 18.06 -10.00 7.19
CA GLY A 286 16.72 -9.64 7.65
C GLY A 286 15.62 -9.74 6.59
N TYR A 287 15.89 -10.26 5.40
CA TYR A 287 14.85 -10.55 4.42
C TYR A 287 13.92 -11.67 4.91
N ILE A 288 12.66 -11.37 4.86
CA ILE A 288 11.60 -12.33 5.15
C ILE A 288 10.83 -12.49 3.85
N GLN A 289 10.93 -13.68 3.30
CA GLN A 289 10.20 -14.00 2.07
C GLN A 289 8.72 -13.76 2.30
N PRO A 290 8.07 -12.87 1.54
CA PRO A 290 6.62 -12.73 1.61
C PRO A 290 6.01 -14.12 1.42
N VAL A 291 5.03 -14.46 2.23
CA VAL A 291 4.20 -15.63 1.93
C VAL A 291 3.43 -15.22 0.69
N THR A 292 3.91 -15.63 -0.48
CA THR A 292 3.17 -15.42 -1.72
C THR A 292 1.87 -16.18 -1.59
N PHE A 293 0.81 -15.44 -1.56
CA PHE A 293 -0.53 -15.96 -1.68
C PHE A 293 -0.65 -16.42 -3.14
N ASP A 294 -0.70 -17.73 -3.35
CA ASP A 294 -0.87 -18.30 -4.68
C ASP A 294 -2.35 -18.12 -5.08
N ALA A 295 -2.65 -17.01 -5.74
CA ALA A 295 -3.98 -16.75 -6.28
C ALA A 295 -4.40 -17.85 -7.27
N ASP A 296 -3.44 -18.53 -7.91
CA ASP A 296 -3.70 -19.63 -8.83
C ASP A 296 -4.15 -20.93 -8.13
N VAL A 297 -3.89 -21.08 -6.83
CA VAL A 297 -4.45 -22.19 -6.03
C VAL A 297 -5.95 -22.02 -5.83
N TYR A 298 -6.45 -20.79 -5.92
CA TYR A 298 -7.88 -20.49 -5.78
C TYR A 298 -8.73 -20.85 -7.00
N VAL A 299 -8.15 -20.84 -8.18
CA VAL A 299 -8.86 -21.11 -9.45
C VAL A 299 -9.17 -22.62 -9.65
N LYS A 300 -8.63 -23.51 -8.80
CA LYS A 300 -8.76 -24.98 -8.94
C LYS A 300 -9.62 -25.69 -7.90
N THR A 301 -10.14 -25.00 -6.92
CA THR A 301 -11.15 -25.55 -6.01
C THR A 301 -12.44 -24.75 -6.18
N ASP A 302 -13.58 -25.41 -6.21
CA ASP A 302 -14.94 -24.86 -6.36
C ASP A 302 -15.04 -23.35 -6.11
N GLU A 303 -15.59 -22.58 -7.09
CA GLU A 303 -15.80 -21.13 -6.94
C GLU A 303 -16.31 -20.81 -5.54
N PRO A 304 -15.68 -19.87 -4.81
CA PRO A 304 -16.13 -19.54 -3.46
C PRO A 304 -17.59 -19.12 -3.52
N LYS A 305 -18.44 -19.84 -2.81
CA LYS A 305 -19.88 -19.62 -2.84
C LYS A 305 -20.30 -18.35 -2.11
N THR A 306 -19.44 -17.85 -1.22
CA THR A 306 -19.70 -16.67 -0.40
C THR A 306 -18.43 -15.85 -0.19
N LEU A 307 -18.59 -14.57 0.14
CA LEU A 307 -17.46 -13.69 0.56
C LEU A 307 -16.71 -14.25 1.79
N ASP A 308 -17.41 -14.95 2.66
CA ASP A 308 -16.83 -15.58 3.84
C ASP A 308 -15.88 -16.72 3.47
N ASP A 309 -16.21 -17.47 2.43
CA ASP A 309 -15.34 -18.53 1.91
C ASP A 309 -14.04 -17.93 1.32
N MET A 310 -14.15 -16.76 0.67
CA MET A 310 -12.98 -16.06 0.10
C MET A 310 -11.93 -15.67 1.14
N ILE A 311 -12.35 -15.29 2.33
CA ILE A 311 -11.43 -14.85 3.41
C ILE A 311 -11.18 -15.91 4.49
N ALA A 312 -11.74 -17.12 4.35
CA ALA A 312 -11.65 -18.18 5.36
C ALA A 312 -10.19 -18.54 5.75
N HIS A 313 -9.25 -18.35 4.83
CA HIS A 313 -7.82 -18.62 5.02
C HIS A 313 -6.99 -17.36 5.31
N VAL A 314 -7.58 -16.16 5.29
CA VAL A 314 -6.86 -14.90 5.52
C VAL A 314 -6.56 -14.73 7.01
N ASP A 315 -5.28 -14.68 7.35
CA ASP A 315 -4.81 -14.41 8.71
C ASP A 315 -4.58 -12.90 8.91
N ILE A 316 -5.45 -12.23 9.66
CA ILE A 316 -5.36 -10.79 9.93
C ILE A 316 -4.04 -10.36 10.61
N ARG A 317 -3.27 -11.31 11.16
CA ARG A 317 -1.96 -11.08 11.75
C ARG A 317 -0.83 -10.99 10.71
N LYS A 318 -1.14 -11.32 9.47
CA LYS A 318 -0.18 -11.40 8.36
C LYS A 318 -0.66 -10.52 7.20
N PRO A 319 -0.45 -9.21 7.29
CA PRO A 319 -0.74 -8.32 6.17
C PRO A 319 -0.02 -8.77 4.89
N PRO A 320 -0.58 -8.53 3.71
CA PRO A 320 0.07 -8.91 2.45
C PRO A 320 1.24 -7.99 2.09
N LYS A 321 2.06 -8.43 1.13
CA LYS A 321 3.10 -7.64 0.46
C LYS A 321 4.08 -6.99 1.45
N PHE A 322 4.53 -5.75 1.17
CA PHE A 322 5.44 -4.99 2.04
C PHE A 322 4.89 -4.81 3.47
N ALA A 323 3.58 -4.66 3.62
CA ALA A 323 2.98 -4.59 4.96
C ALA A 323 3.28 -5.85 5.79
N GLY A 324 3.32 -7.03 5.17
CA GLY A 324 3.73 -8.29 5.83
C GLY A 324 5.18 -8.28 6.29
N VAL A 325 6.08 -7.75 5.46
CA VAL A 325 7.50 -7.60 5.79
C VAL A 325 7.70 -6.69 7.00
N LEU A 326 7.05 -5.52 6.97
CA LEU A 326 7.09 -4.56 8.08
C LEU A 326 6.48 -5.15 9.37
N CYS A 327 5.32 -5.82 9.26
CA CYS A 327 4.65 -6.49 10.38
C CYS A 327 5.55 -7.54 11.04
N GLN A 328 6.22 -8.34 10.24
CA GLN A 328 7.12 -9.37 10.75
C GLN A 328 8.35 -8.76 11.44
N TRP A 329 8.93 -7.69 10.89
CA TRP A 329 10.01 -6.98 11.57
C TRP A 329 9.54 -6.43 12.92
N VAL A 330 8.39 -5.74 12.97
CA VAL A 330 7.80 -5.23 14.22
C VAL A 330 7.58 -6.35 15.24
N ASN A 331 6.99 -7.48 14.83
CA ASN A 331 6.79 -8.63 15.72
C ASN A 331 8.12 -9.27 16.16
N ASN A 332 9.17 -9.18 15.34
CA ASN A 332 10.50 -9.68 15.69
C ASN A 332 11.21 -8.84 16.75
N GLN A 333 10.83 -7.57 16.92
CA GLN A 333 11.34 -6.75 18.03
C GLN A 333 10.78 -7.16 19.40
N CYS A 334 9.73 -7.98 19.43
CA CYS A 334 9.11 -8.44 20.67
C CYS A 334 9.75 -9.74 21.18
N LEU A 335 10.17 -9.76 22.45
CA LEU A 335 10.60 -10.99 23.13
C LEU A 335 9.46 -12.03 23.16
N ASN A 336 8.26 -11.56 23.43
CA ASN A 336 7.03 -12.35 23.37
C ASN A 336 6.25 -11.91 22.14
N PRO A 337 5.97 -12.79 21.15
CA PRO A 337 5.25 -12.43 19.94
C PRO A 337 3.92 -11.72 20.23
N ARG A 338 3.62 -10.65 19.48
CA ARG A 338 2.40 -9.83 19.57
C ARG A 338 1.86 -9.58 18.17
N GLU A 339 1.37 -10.64 17.54
CA GLU A 339 1.08 -10.64 16.11
C GLU A 339 -0.06 -9.66 15.74
N ASN A 340 -1.14 -9.59 16.54
CA ASN A 340 -2.23 -8.65 16.29
C ASN A 340 -1.80 -7.19 16.50
N LEU A 341 -0.97 -6.94 17.54
CA LEU A 341 -0.44 -5.60 17.77
C LEU A 341 0.56 -5.19 16.69
N ALA A 342 1.36 -6.12 16.19
CA ALA A 342 2.31 -5.87 15.12
C ALA A 342 1.58 -5.52 13.80
N ALA A 343 0.48 -6.21 13.48
CA ALA A 343 -0.36 -5.88 12.33
C ALA A 343 -0.98 -4.48 12.47
N ALA A 344 -1.53 -4.16 13.64
CA ALA A 344 -2.07 -2.82 13.94
C ALA A 344 -1.00 -1.72 13.81
N ALA A 345 0.19 -1.95 14.39
CA ALA A 345 1.32 -1.02 14.32
C ALA A 345 1.77 -0.79 12.87
N THR A 346 1.82 -1.85 12.08
CA THR A 346 2.17 -1.77 10.66
C THR A 346 1.20 -0.88 9.88
N LEU A 347 -0.10 -1.09 10.01
CA LEU A 347 -1.10 -0.26 9.35
C LEU A 347 -1.04 1.20 9.82
N TYR A 348 -0.78 1.42 11.12
CA TYR A 348 -0.58 2.77 11.65
C TYR A 348 0.67 3.44 11.09
N ILE A 349 1.81 2.74 11.03
CA ILE A 349 3.06 3.25 10.43
C ILE A 349 2.83 3.64 8.98
N LEU A 350 2.25 2.76 8.17
CA LEU A 350 1.94 3.03 6.77
C LEU A 350 1.03 4.26 6.62
N SER A 351 -0.01 4.36 7.45
CA SER A 351 -0.88 5.52 7.46
C SER A 351 -0.15 6.82 7.83
N CYS A 352 0.74 6.81 8.82
CA CYS A 352 1.52 8.00 9.20
C CYS A 352 2.52 8.40 8.13
N VAL A 353 3.26 7.44 7.59
CA VAL A 353 4.38 7.69 6.66
C VAL A 353 3.88 8.07 5.27
N GLY A 354 2.98 7.29 4.69
CA GLY A 354 2.55 7.44 3.30
C GLY A 354 1.21 8.14 3.11
N GLY A 355 0.32 8.12 4.11
CA GLY A 355 -1.07 8.52 3.93
C GLY A 355 -1.33 9.99 3.60
N MET A 356 -0.38 10.88 3.86
CA MET A 356 -0.44 12.28 3.44
C MET A 356 0.07 12.51 2.01
N ARG A 357 0.80 11.56 1.45
CA ARG A 357 1.44 11.64 0.13
C ARG A 357 0.69 10.87 -0.94
N HIS A 358 -0.27 10.05 -0.53
CA HIS A 358 -1.05 9.21 -1.43
C HIS A 358 -2.54 9.54 -1.36
N TYR A 359 -3.28 9.18 -2.38
CA TYR A 359 -4.73 9.28 -2.40
C TYR A 359 -5.36 8.09 -3.13
N ASP A 360 -6.57 7.76 -2.74
CA ASP A 360 -7.39 6.75 -3.41
C ASP A 360 -7.93 7.31 -4.73
N ALA A 361 -7.50 6.74 -5.85
CA ALA A 361 -7.93 7.18 -7.17
C ALA A 361 -9.40 6.81 -7.47
N LEU A 362 -9.92 5.76 -6.81
CA LEU A 362 -11.29 5.27 -7.05
C LEU A 362 -12.33 6.11 -6.29
N ASN A 363 -12.21 6.18 -4.95
CA ASN A 363 -13.26 6.77 -4.10
C ASN A 363 -12.80 8.02 -3.34
N ASN A 364 -11.59 8.52 -3.60
CA ASN A 364 -10.97 9.63 -2.86
C ASN A 364 -11.01 9.43 -1.33
N MET A 365 -10.88 8.17 -0.87
CA MET A 365 -10.86 7.86 0.56
C MET A 365 -9.57 8.34 1.18
N SER A 366 -9.65 8.91 2.40
CA SER A 366 -8.46 9.28 3.17
C SER A 366 -7.82 8.07 3.84
N LEU A 367 -6.47 8.06 3.91
CA LEU A 367 -5.70 6.94 4.45
C LEU A 367 -5.43 7.07 5.95
N ASN A 368 -6.06 8.01 6.64
CA ASN A 368 -5.94 8.13 8.09
C ASN A 368 -6.56 6.92 8.81
N PHE A 369 -5.91 6.46 9.89
CA PHE A 369 -6.26 5.21 10.54
C PHE A 369 -6.15 5.31 12.08
N MET A 370 -7.08 4.65 12.79
CA MET A 370 -7.15 4.67 14.24
C MET A 370 -7.23 3.24 14.79
N PRO A 371 -6.11 2.52 14.94
CA PRO A 371 -6.11 1.22 15.59
C PRO A 371 -6.14 1.34 17.11
N PHE A 372 -7.08 0.61 17.74
CA PHE A 372 -7.16 0.45 19.18
C PHE A 372 -6.75 -0.96 19.56
N CYS A 373 -5.65 -1.04 20.30
CA CYS A 373 -4.97 -2.27 20.62
C CYS A 373 -5.28 -2.70 22.06
N VAL A 374 -5.72 -3.94 22.23
CA VAL A 374 -6.12 -4.50 23.53
C VAL A 374 -5.22 -5.68 23.87
N ALA A 375 -4.44 -5.56 24.93
CA ALA A 375 -3.58 -6.64 25.39
C ALA A 375 -3.40 -6.59 26.92
N GLY A 376 -3.18 -7.75 27.53
CA GLY A 376 -3.04 -7.90 28.99
C GLY A 376 -1.96 -7.00 29.61
N SER A 377 -2.09 -6.71 30.88
CA SER A 377 -1.05 -6.00 31.64
C SER A 377 0.24 -6.84 31.65
N SER A 378 1.39 -6.17 31.66
CA SER A 378 2.73 -6.82 31.66
C SER A 378 2.97 -7.75 30.44
N SER A 379 2.28 -7.53 29.34
CA SER A 379 2.31 -8.39 28.16
C SER A 379 3.47 -8.11 27.18
N GLY A 380 4.42 -7.23 27.52
CA GLY A 380 5.55 -6.89 26.64
C GLY A 380 5.14 -6.04 25.44
N LYS A 381 4.35 -5.01 25.66
CA LYS A 381 3.83 -4.09 24.63
C LYS A 381 4.82 -3.01 24.20
N GLU A 382 5.81 -2.70 25.06
CA GLU A 382 6.80 -1.64 24.86
C GLU A 382 7.53 -1.74 23.50
N PRO A 383 8.00 -2.93 23.05
CA PRO A 383 8.68 -3.05 21.76
C PRO A 383 7.82 -2.64 20.54
N ILE A 384 6.48 -2.72 20.65
CA ILE A 384 5.58 -2.25 19.59
C ILE A 384 5.66 -0.72 19.48
N PHE A 385 5.60 0.00 20.62
CA PHE A 385 5.74 1.45 20.66
C PHE A 385 7.12 1.90 20.17
N GLU A 386 8.18 1.23 20.60
CA GLU A 386 9.55 1.50 20.14
C GLU A 386 9.64 1.32 18.62
N SER A 387 9.09 0.23 18.06
CA SER A 387 9.13 -0.02 16.62
C SER A 387 8.36 1.05 15.82
N ILE A 388 7.20 1.50 16.31
CA ILE A 388 6.48 2.62 15.70
C ILE A 388 7.33 3.89 15.76
N THR A 389 7.91 4.19 16.91
CA THR A 389 8.75 5.37 17.12
C THR A 389 9.97 5.35 16.22
N ASP A 390 10.66 4.21 16.10
CA ASP A 390 11.82 4.03 15.22
C ASP A 390 11.45 4.32 13.75
N CYS A 391 10.31 3.81 13.26
CA CYS A 391 9.85 4.07 11.89
C CYS A 391 9.49 5.56 11.67
N LEU A 392 8.82 6.19 12.64
CA LEU A 392 8.45 7.61 12.52
C LEU A 392 9.68 8.53 12.67
N MET A 393 10.67 8.13 13.49
CA MET A 393 11.94 8.84 13.62
C MET A 393 12.76 8.75 12.33
N GLU A 394 12.88 7.56 11.74
CA GLU A 394 13.57 7.35 10.46
C GLU A 394 12.92 8.17 9.33
N SER A 395 11.61 8.34 9.39
CA SER A 395 10.85 9.15 8.43
C SER A 395 10.79 10.66 8.77
N GLY A 396 11.47 11.12 9.84
CA GLY A 396 11.48 12.54 10.25
C GLY A 396 10.13 13.08 10.79
N LEU A 397 9.21 12.20 11.20
CA LEU A 397 7.82 12.55 11.56
C LEU A 397 7.60 12.83 13.05
N MET A 398 8.63 12.75 13.89
CA MET A 398 8.50 12.86 15.35
C MET A 398 7.92 14.19 15.83
N ALA A 399 8.07 15.28 15.08
CA ALA A 399 7.50 16.58 15.43
C ALA A 399 5.96 16.59 15.44
N ALA A 400 5.31 15.67 14.72
CA ALA A 400 3.87 15.50 14.68
C ALA A 400 3.34 14.42 15.65
N VAL A 401 4.21 13.77 16.43
CA VAL A 401 3.85 12.68 17.36
C VAL A 401 3.53 13.22 18.75
N HIS A 402 2.43 12.77 19.33
CA HIS A 402 1.93 13.19 20.64
C HIS A 402 1.61 11.98 21.51
N GLY A 403 2.07 11.98 22.77
CA GLY A 403 1.88 10.87 23.73
C GLY A 403 0.59 10.96 24.56
N SER A 404 -0.15 12.06 24.53
CA SER A 404 -1.37 12.24 25.33
C SER A 404 -2.27 13.34 24.77
N PHE A 405 -3.52 13.37 25.24
CA PHE A 405 -4.47 14.46 24.96
C PHE A 405 -4.50 15.42 26.14
N LYS A 406 -4.42 16.74 25.88
CA LYS A 406 -4.57 17.74 26.96
C LYS A 406 -5.86 18.55 26.78
N SER A 407 -6.11 19.06 25.58
CA SER A 407 -7.30 19.86 25.27
C SER A 407 -7.56 19.93 23.76
N GLU A 408 -8.82 20.27 23.39
CA GLU A 408 -9.18 20.57 22.00
C GLU A 408 -8.31 21.70 21.43
N GLN A 409 -8.04 22.74 22.23
CA GLN A 409 -7.23 23.89 21.86
C GLN A 409 -5.79 23.52 21.51
N GLU A 410 -5.18 22.58 22.26
CA GLU A 410 -3.84 22.07 21.94
C GLU A 410 -3.87 21.24 20.65
N ALA A 411 -4.86 20.38 20.47
CA ALA A 411 -4.99 19.53 19.29
C ALA A 411 -5.17 20.38 18.02
N VAL A 412 -5.96 21.45 18.06
CA VAL A 412 -6.09 22.41 16.94
C VAL A 412 -4.76 23.09 16.64
N ARG A 413 -4.01 23.54 17.66
CA ARG A 413 -2.70 24.17 17.46
C ARG A 413 -1.69 23.21 16.82
N ASN A 414 -1.70 21.94 17.22
CA ASN A 414 -0.84 20.92 16.63
C ASN A 414 -1.15 20.73 15.14
N LEU A 415 -2.45 20.67 14.78
CA LEU A 415 -2.86 20.58 13.37
C LEU A 415 -2.53 21.85 12.57
N LEU A 416 -2.64 23.04 13.16
CA LEU A 416 -2.24 24.28 12.51
C LEU A 416 -0.73 24.33 12.23
N ARG A 417 0.06 23.71 13.11
CA ARG A 417 1.54 23.67 12.98
C ARG A 417 2.01 22.69 11.91
N HIS A 418 1.42 21.51 11.84
CA HIS A 418 1.92 20.40 11.04
C HIS A 418 0.92 19.83 10.03
N GLN A 419 -0.34 20.30 9.98
CA GLN A 419 -1.45 19.70 9.25
C GLN A 419 -1.69 18.20 9.56
N ALA A 420 -0.88 17.63 10.43
CA ALA A 420 -0.94 16.23 10.86
C ALA A 420 -0.76 16.16 12.40
N SER A 421 -1.43 15.18 13.01
CA SER A 421 -1.23 14.82 14.40
C SER A 421 -1.29 13.30 14.53
N PHE A 422 -0.21 12.71 15.02
CA PHE A 422 -0.06 11.29 15.23
C PHE A 422 -0.04 11.01 16.75
N TYR A 423 -1.14 10.49 17.26
CA TYR A 423 -1.23 10.16 18.68
C TYR A 423 -0.78 8.71 18.90
N LEU A 424 0.23 8.55 19.77
CA LEU A 424 0.77 7.27 20.20
C LEU A 424 0.60 7.16 21.70
N ILE A 425 -0.49 6.52 22.16
CA ILE A 425 -0.94 6.62 23.57
C ILE A 425 -0.94 5.25 24.22
N ASP A 426 -0.07 5.10 25.22
CA ASP A 426 -0.19 4.00 26.18
C ASP A 426 -1.31 4.29 27.20
N GLU A 427 -1.92 3.25 27.73
CA GLU A 427 -3.07 3.35 28.64
C GLU A 427 -4.25 4.20 28.10
N PHE A 428 -4.46 4.15 26.79
CA PHE A 428 -5.50 4.89 26.07
C PHE A 428 -6.91 4.76 26.70
N GLY A 429 -7.23 3.58 27.24
CA GLY A 429 -8.49 3.37 27.92
C GLY A 429 -8.69 4.25 29.18
N ILE A 430 -7.61 4.59 29.88
CA ILE A 430 -7.67 5.51 31.04
C ILE A 430 -7.98 6.93 30.55
N GLU A 431 -7.33 7.36 29.45
CA GLU A 431 -7.61 8.66 28.84
C GLU A 431 -9.06 8.78 28.36
N LEU A 432 -9.59 7.73 27.70
CA LEU A 432 -11.01 7.69 27.30
C LEU A 432 -11.97 7.71 28.50
N LYS A 433 -11.65 7.02 29.61
CA LYS A 433 -12.45 7.09 30.84
C LYS A 433 -12.52 8.51 31.38
N LYS A 434 -11.39 9.23 31.45
CA LYS A 434 -11.34 10.63 31.87
C LYS A 434 -12.22 11.54 31.02
N ILE A 435 -12.12 11.37 29.65
CA ILE A 435 -12.92 12.16 28.72
C ILE A 435 -14.41 11.87 28.89
N ASN A 436 -14.79 10.60 29.01
CA ASN A 436 -16.19 10.21 29.20
C ASN A 436 -16.78 10.67 30.53
N GLN A 437 -16.00 10.60 31.61
CA GLN A 437 -16.41 11.13 32.91
C GLN A 437 -16.58 12.65 32.87
N ALA A 438 -15.68 13.37 32.21
CA ALA A 438 -15.77 14.81 32.03
C ALA A 438 -17.05 15.22 31.30
N SER A 439 -17.46 14.45 30.31
CA SER A 439 -18.70 14.68 29.54
C SER A 439 -19.96 14.47 30.39
N LYS A 440 -19.94 13.54 31.37
CA LYS A 440 -21.11 13.17 32.17
C LYS A 440 -21.26 14.00 33.43
N SER A 441 -20.16 14.46 34.06
CA SER A 441 -20.16 15.10 35.39
C SER A 441 -20.07 16.63 35.35
N GLY A 442 -19.99 17.27 34.21
CA GLY A 442 -19.78 18.71 34.08
C GLY A 442 -18.42 19.22 34.61
N GLY A 443 -17.52 18.30 34.98
CA GLY A 443 -16.12 18.60 35.35
C GLY A 443 -15.26 18.75 34.08
N ALA A 444 -14.07 19.34 34.16
CA ALA A 444 -13.06 19.45 33.12
C ALA A 444 -13.63 19.64 31.69
N SER A 445 -14.41 20.70 31.46
CA SER A 445 -15.13 20.98 30.20
C SER A 445 -14.23 20.94 28.94
N TYR A 446 -12.92 21.16 29.10
CA TYR A 446 -11.91 21.12 28.05
C TYR A 446 -11.66 19.71 27.46
N LEU A 447 -12.01 18.64 28.18
CA LEU A 447 -11.91 17.26 27.70
C LEU A 447 -13.21 16.80 27.00
N ALA A 448 -14.35 17.36 27.38
CA ALA A 448 -15.65 16.91 26.88
C ALA A 448 -15.82 17.02 25.35
N GLY A 449 -15.19 18.03 24.73
CA GLY A 449 -15.24 18.27 23.30
C GLY A 449 -14.28 17.41 22.45
N LEU A 450 -13.26 16.78 23.09
CA LEU A 450 -12.16 16.12 22.35
C LEU A 450 -12.62 14.99 21.43
N ILE A 451 -13.53 14.13 21.84
CA ILE A 451 -14.03 13.03 21.00
C ILE A 451 -14.73 13.59 19.76
N GLY A 452 -15.61 14.58 19.96
CA GLY A 452 -16.30 15.25 18.85
C GLY A 452 -15.33 15.95 17.91
N PHE A 453 -14.29 16.57 18.45
CA PHE A 453 -13.22 17.17 17.67
C PHE A 453 -12.45 16.12 16.84
N PHE A 454 -12.01 15.02 17.42
CA PHE A 454 -11.30 13.96 16.69
C PHE A 454 -12.15 13.35 15.58
N MET A 455 -13.45 13.15 15.83
CA MET A 455 -14.35 12.67 14.78
C MET A 455 -14.48 13.65 13.62
N LYS A 456 -14.51 14.97 13.89
CA LYS A 456 -14.54 16.01 12.85
C LYS A 456 -13.25 15.99 12.04
N VAL A 457 -12.09 15.99 12.69
CA VAL A 457 -10.78 15.95 12.04
C VAL A 457 -10.66 14.71 11.15
N TYR A 458 -10.99 13.54 11.71
CA TYR A 458 -10.92 12.28 11.00
C TYR A 458 -11.76 12.27 9.72
N SER A 459 -12.98 12.82 9.79
CA SER A 459 -13.89 12.86 8.64
C SER A 459 -13.56 13.97 7.62
N LYS A 460 -12.71 14.94 7.97
CA LYS A 460 -12.33 16.08 7.12
C LYS A 460 -10.93 15.96 6.52
N ALA A 461 -10.32 14.78 6.55
CA ALA A 461 -8.96 14.57 6.06
C ALA A 461 -8.74 14.94 4.59
N ASN A 462 -9.77 14.91 3.75
CA ASN A 462 -9.76 15.38 2.36
C ASN A 462 -10.63 16.64 2.14
N GLY A 463 -10.75 17.51 3.16
CA GLY A 463 -11.58 18.70 3.09
C GLY A 463 -11.05 19.84 3.91
N VAL A 464 -11.90 20.78 4.27
CA VAL A 464 -11.58 21.92 5.13
C VAL A 464 -12.31 21.77 6.46
N MET A 465 -11.60 21.90 7.55
CA MET A 465 -12.16 21.92 8.89
C MET A 465 -12.17 23.34 9.45
N PRO A 466 -13.33 23.99 9.61
CA PRO A 466 -13.40 25.28 10.26
C PRO A 466 -13.08 25.16 11.76
N VAL A 467 -12.36 26.14 12.28
CA VAL A 467 -12.09 26.29 13.71
C VAL A 467 -13.28 27.01 14.34
N SER A 468 -13.73 26.57 15.54
CA SER A 468 -14.84 27.20 16.24
C SER A 468 -14.48 28.63 16.67
N GLY A 469 -15.49 29.54 16.75
CA GLY A 469 -15.27 30.98 16.94
C GLY A 469 -14.44 31.32 18.15
N ASP A 470 -14.85 30.85 19.34
CA ASP A 470 -14.14 31.13 20.61
C ASP A 470 -12.72 30.58 20.60
N LEU A 471 -12.54 29.34 20.11
CA LEU A 471 -11.25 28.70 19.99
C LEU A 471 -10.33 29.39 18.98
N LYS A 472 -10.92 29.93 17.92
CA LYS A 472 -10.21 30.67 16.86
C LYS A 472 -9.54 31.92 17.42
N GLU A 473 -10.27 32.76 18.16
CA GLU A 473 -9.69 33.99 18.72
C GLU A 473 -8.59 33.71 19.74
N ASP A 474 -8.79 32.76 20.67
CA ASP A 474 -7.78 32.33 21.61
C ASP A 474 -6.48 31.83 20.95
N ILE A 475 -6.60 31.09 19.85
CA ILE A 475 -5.45 30.58 19.10
C ILE A 475 -4.75 31.71 18.37
N LYS A 476 -5.52 32.61 17.72
CA LYS A 476 -4.97 33.77 16.99
C LYS A 476 -4.17 34.68 17.91
N ASP A 477 -4.69 34.94 19.12
CA ASP A 477 -4.02 35.82 20.07
C ASP A 477 -2.68 35.24 20.54
N LYS A 478 -2.61 33.90 20.73
CA LYS A 478 -1.34 33.22 21.02
C LYS A 478 -0.36 33.29 19.85
N ILE A 479 -0.82 33.03 18.63
CA ILE A 479 0.04 33.10 17.42
C ILE A 479 0.55 34.56 17.25
N LYS A 480 -0.32 35.57 17.42
CA LYS A 480 0.10 36.99 17.37
C LYS A 480 1.15 37.34 18.44
N ALA A 481 0.99 36.78 19.65
CA ALA A 481 1.98 36.96 20.72
C ALA A 481 3.33 36.29 20.36
N ASP A 482 3.31 35.12 19.74
CA ASP A 482 4.52 34.45 19.25
C ASP A 482 5.19 35.23 18.12
N ILE A 483 4.40 35.76 17.16
CA ILE A 483 4.89 36.68 16.10
C ILE A 483 5.55 37.91 16.72
N ALA A 484 4.92 38.53 17.73
CA ALA A 484 5.50 39.69 18.41
C ALA A 484 6.82 39.39 19.13
N ARG A 485 6.95 38.18 19.71
CA ARG A 485 8.22 37.73 20.29
C ARG A 485 9.30 37.46 19.22
N LEU A 486 8.89 36.87 18.12
CA LEU A 486 9.80 36.55 17.00
C LEU A 486 10.31 37.84 16.35
N ASN A 487 9.47 38.86 16.13
CA ASN A 487 9.89 40.15 15.63
C ASN A 487 10.98 40.77 16.52
N LYS A 488 10.84 40.70 17.84
CA LYS A 488 11.91 41.19 18.75
C LYS A 488 13.23 40.42 18.62
N LYS A 489 13.17 39.13 18.31
CA LYS A 489 14.36 38.31 18.02
C LYS A 489 14.97 38.68 16.68
N MET A 490 14.14 38.90 15.65
CA MET A 490 14.60 39.31 14.32
C MET A 490 15.31 40.67 14.36
N ASP A 491 14.82 41.60 15.20
CA ASP A 491 15.48 42.90 15.43
C ASP A 491 16.86 42.74 16.07
N LEU A 492 17.11 41.66 16.84
CA LEU A 492 18.37 41.41 17.55
C LEU A 492 19.34 40.55 16.73
N ASP A 493 18.85 39.50 16.08
CA ASP A 493 19.63 38.40 15.47
C ASP A 493 19.71 38.50 13.94
N GLY A 494 18.90 39.38 13.32
CA GLY A 494 18.76 39.54 11.86
C GLY A 494 17.55 38.76 11.28
N GLU A 495 16.93 39.34 10.24
CA GLU A 495 15.67 38.80 9.64
C GLU A 495 15.84 37.42 9.02
N ASP A 496 16.96 37.16 8.33
CA ASP A 496 17.14 35.92 7.57
C ASP A 496 17.13 34.67 8.43
N LYS A 497 17.60 34.77 9.68
CA LYS A 497 17.68 33.66 10.62
C LYS A 497 16.33 33.14 11.07
N HIS A 498 15.31 33.99 11.06
CA HIS A 498 13.97 33.69 11.60
C HIS A 498 12.86 33.73 10.54
N ARG A 499 13.20 33.91 9.26
CA ARG A 499 12.24 34.07 8.15
C ARG A 499 11.31 32.85 8.01
N GLU A 500 11.85 31.65 8.17
CA GLU A 500 11.07 30.39 8.03
C GLU A 500 10.08 30.23 9.19
N GLU A 501 10.51 30.55 10.41
CA GLU A 501 9.64 30.53 11.61
C GLU A 501 8.50 31.55 11.49
N MET A 502 8.80 32.76 10.97
CA MET A 502 7.79 33.79 10.69
C MET A 502 6.79 33.33 9.63
N ALA A 503 7.25 32.76 8.52
CA ALA A 503 6.39 32.24 7.47
C ALA A 503 5.46 31.15 8.01
N THR A 504 5.93 30.29 8.88
CA THR A 504 5.16 29.23 9.55
C THR A 504 4.07 29.84 10.45
N LEU A 505 4.36 30.83 11.27
CA LEU A 505 3.39 31.51 12.13
C LEU A 505 2.31 32.24 11.33
N MET A 506 2.70 32.89 10.23
CA MET A 506 1.75 33.55 9.32
C MET A 506 0.83 32.53 8.63
N ALA A 507 1.36 31.39 8.18
CA ALA A 507 0.56 30.31 7.62
C ALA A 507 -0.43 29.73 8.63
N GLN A 508 -0.02 29.56 9.90
CA GLN A 508 -0.90 29.13 10.99
C GLN A 508 -2.03 30.13 11.22
N LEU A 509 -1.72 31.42 11.24
CA LEU A 509 -2.72 32.50 11.42
C LEU A 509 -3.76 32.48 10.28
N ASN A 510 -3.29 32.35 9.04
CA ASN A 510 -4.17 32.23 7.86
C ASN A 510 -5.06 30.99 7.93
N SER A 511 -4.50 29.84 8.34
CA SER A 511 -5.27 28.59 8.49
C SER A 511 -6.28 28.67 9.64
N ALA A 512 -5.98 29.42 10.71
CA ALA A 512 -6.94 29.67 11.78
C ALA A 512 -8.14 30.49 11.28
N ASP A 513 -7.95 31.43 10.35
CA ASP A 513 -9.02 32.23 9.75
C ASP A 513 -9.85 31.47 8.71
N ASN A 514 -9.20 30.76 7.81
CA ASN A 514 -9.83 30.14 6.64
C ASN A 514 -10.18 28.66 6.83
N GLY A 515 -9.80 28.07 7.97
CA GLY A 515 -9.93 26.64 8.27
C GLY A 515 -8.69 25.86 7.92
N ILE A 516 -8.56 24.70 8.57
CA ILE A 516 -7.44 23.77 8.36
C ILE A 516 -7.76 22.91 7.13
N VAL A 517 -6.95 23.04 6.11
CA VAL A 517 -7.11 22.30 4.85
C VAL A 517 -6.51 20.92 5.01
N ASN A 518 -7.28 19.87 4.69
CA ASN A 518 -6.89 18.48 4.75
C ASN A 518 -6.21 18.11 6.09
N PRO A 519 -6.83 18.34 7.25
CA PRO A 519 -6.26 17.95 8.52
C PRO A 519 -6.10 16.44 8.57
N TYR A 520 -4.97 15.95 9.09
CA TYR A 520 -4.68 14.54 9.09
C TYR A 520 -4.43 14.02 10.51
N LEU A 521 -5.25 13.05 10.94
CA LEU A 521 -5.24 12.55 12.30
C LEU A 521 -5.14 11.03 12.30
N ASN A 522 -4.15 10.50 12.99
CA ASN A 522 -4.02 9.09 13.34
C ASN A 522 -3.91 8.92 14.85
N ILE A 523 -4.52 7.87 15.39
CA ILE A 523 -4.46 7.53 16.81
C ILE A 523 -4.11 6.04 16.95
N PHE A 524 -2.98 5.75 17.58
CA PHE A 524 -2.65 4.41 18.07
C PHE A 524 -2.90 4.37 19.56
N GLY A 525 -3.95 3.69 19.96
CA GLY A 525 -4.31 3.56 21.37
C GLY A 525 -4.07 2.15 21.90
N LEU A 526 -3.34 2.04 23.00
CA LEU A 526 -3.10 0.76 23.65
C LEU A 526 -3.77 0.72 25.03
N THR A 527 -4.43 -0.38 25.35
CA THR A 527 -5.16 -0.52 26.62
C THR A 527 -5.20 -1.98 27.10
N THR A 528 -5.71 -2.18 28.31
CA THR A 528 -5.96 -3.52 28.86
C THR A 528 -7.38 -3.99 28.57
N PRO A 529 -7.65 -5.32 28.52
CA PRO A 529 -8.99 -5.85 28.31
C PRO A 529 -10.01 -5.29 29.30
N VAL A 530 -9.70 -5.32 30.59
CA VAL A 530 -10.60 -4.84 31.64
C VAL A 530 -11.00 -3.38 31.44
N THR A 531 -10.03 -2.52 31.13
CA THR A 531 -10.31 -1.09 30.93
C THR A 531 -11.08 -0.85 29.65
N PHE A 532 -10.79 -1.62 28.60
CA PHE A 532 -11.44 -1.46 27.30
C PHE A 532 -12.87 -1.99 27.32
N ASP A 533 -13.07 -3.19 27.85
CA ASP A 533 -14.39 -3.82 27.91
C ASP A 533 -15.38 -2.96 28.73
N ASP A 534 -14.93 -2.30 29.82
CA ASP A 534 -15.74 -1.33 30.56
C ASP A 534 -16.12 -0.07 29.74
N LEU A 535 -15.32 0.29 28.74
CA LEU A 535 -15.52 1.51 27.95
C LEU A 535 -16.44 1.29 26.75
N VAL A 536 -16.42 0.10 26.12
CA VAL A 536 -17.26 -0.21 24.96
C VAL A 536 -18.67 -0.52 25.43
N THR A 537 -19.39 0.52 25.85
CA THR A 537 -20.83 0.46 26.11
C THR A 537 -21.58 0.66 24.80
N HIS A 538 -22.87 0.31 24.77
CA HIS A 538 -23.74 0.58 23.62
C HIS A 538 -23.71 2.06 23.21
N GLU A 539 -23.71 2.98 24.20
CA GLU A 539 -23.59 4.43 23.98
C GLU A 539 -22.27 4.81 23.28
N MET A 540 -21.13 4.25 23.73
CA MET A 540 -19.82 4.50 23.13
C MET A 540 -19.68 3.86 21.76
N ALA A 541 -20.26 2.69 21.57
CA ALA A 541 -20.27 2.01 20.27
C ALA A 541 -21.07 2.80 19.23
N THR A 542 -22.18 3.43 19.63
CA THR A 542 -23.04 4.24 18.76
C THR A 542 -22.58 5.68 18.57
N ASN A 543 -21.73 6.25 19.46
CA ASN A 543 -21.26 7.64 19.36
C ASN A 543 -20.32 7.92 18.17
N GLY A 544 -19.97 6.91 17.39
CA GLY A 544 -19.22 7.02 16.15
C GLY A 544 -17.69 7.07 16.30
N PHE A 545 -17.13 7.27 17.51
CA PHE A 545 -15.68 7.28 17.70
C PHE A 545 -15.10 5.86 17.66
N ILE A 546 -15.65 4.95 18.47
CA ILE A 546 -15.27 3.53 18.44
C ILE A 546 -15.64 2.90 17.08
N ALA A 547 -16.77 3.30 16.49
CA ALA A 547 -17.17 2.80 15.17
C ALA A 547 -16.14 3.10 14.05
N ARG A 548 -15.40 4.24 14.14
CA ARG A 548 -14.36 4.65 13.17
C ARG A 548 -12.99 4.04 13.45
N SER A 549 -12.77 3.51 14.65
CA SER A 549 -11.51 2.81 14.98
C SER A 549 -11.49 1.39 14.42
N ALA A 550 -10.33 0.76 14.37
CA ALA A 550 -10.19 -0.68 14.15
C ALA A 550 -9.62 -1.32 15.42
N ILE A 551 -10.30 -2.32 15.97
CA ILE A 551 -9.89 -2.98 17.20
C ILE A 551 -8.98 -4.15 16.89
N PHE A 552 -7.82 -4.20 17.54
CA PHE A 552 -6.89 -5.33 17.50
C PHE A 552 -6.69 -5.89 18.91
N ARG A 553 -7.09 -7.14 19.12
CA ARG A 553 -7.03 -7.76 20.44
C ARG A 553 -6.14 -8.98 20.44
N GLU A 554 -5.17 -9.00 21.36
CA GLU A 554 -4.38 -10.20 21.61
C GLU A 554 -5.21 -11.22 22.41
N HIS A 555 -5.31 -12.42 21.86
CA HIS A 555 -6.02 -13.53 22.51
C HIS A 555 -5.15 -14.22 23.56
N GLU A 556 -3.85 -14.34 23.27
CA GLU A 556 -2.91 -15.00 24.16
C GLU A 556 -2.34 -14.03 25.17
N THR A 557 -2.72 -14.19 26.44
CA THR A 557 -2.28 -13.31 27.53
C THR A 557 -0.80 -13.51 27.88
N ASN A 558 -0.26 -14.72 27.67
CA ASN A 558 1.11 -15.07 28.03
C ASN A 558 1.79 -15.93 26.95
N PRO A 559 2.10 -15.39 25.76
CA PRO A 559 2.77 -16.13 24.71
C PRO A 559 4.18 -16.53 25.15
N ARG A 560 4.64 -17.69 24.69
CA ARG A 560 5.98 -18.16 24.97
C ARG A 560 7.03 -17.24 24.38
N ARG A 561 8.04 -16.89 25.18
CA ARG A 561 9.16 -16.06 24.74
C ARG A 561 9.96 -16.76 23.63
N LYS A 562 10.49 -15.98 22.69
CA LYS A 562 11.44 -16.46 21.67
C LYS A 562 12.72 -16.96 22.34
N LYS A 563 13.20 -18.14 21.93
CA LYS A 563 14.51 -18.66 22.36
C LYS A 563 15.61 -17.87 21.66
N LYS A 564 16.69 -17.51 22.37
CA LYS A 564 17.83 -16.74 21.82
C LYS A 564 17.41 -15.40 21.17
N PHE A 565 16.44 -14.72 21.80
CA PHE A 565 15.98 -13.43 21.34
C PHE A 565 17.12 -12.40 21.28
N LYS A 566 17.22 -11.69 20.16
CA LYS A 566 18.07 -10.54 19.97
C LYS A 566 17.27 -9.50 19.19
N LYS A 567 17.26 -8.27 19.68
CA LYS A 567 16.65 -7.13 18.96
C LYS A 567 17.50 -6.82 17.73
N GLU A 568 16.87 -6.74 16.58
CA GLU A 568 17.54 -6.51 15.29
C GLU A 568 17.37 -5.05 14.86
N PRO A 569 18.39 -4.40 14.28
CA PRO A 569 18.23 -3.08 13.70
C PRO A 569 17.22 -3.14 12.56
N MET A 570 16.62 -1.98 12.23
CA MET A 570 15.71 -1.89 11.08
C MET A 570 16.49 -2.21 9.79
N PRO A 571 16.03 -3.19 9.00
CA PRO A 571 16.63 -3.54 7.72
C PRO A 571 16.63 -2.36 6.75
N ILE A 572 17.68 -2.23 5.96
CA ILE A 572 17.82 -1.12 5.00
C ILE A 572 16.67 -1.08 3.99
N GLY A 573 16.15 -2.23 3.56
CA GLY A 573 15.01 -2.32 2.66
C GLY A 573 13.74 -1.70 3.25
N ILE A 574 13.50 -1.86 4.56
CA ILE A 574 12.38 -1.20 5.24
C ILE A 574 12.60 0.32 5.28
N LYS A 575 13.83 0.78 5.60
CA LYS A 575 14.16 2.21 5.62
C LYS A 575 13.93 2.86 4.27
N LEU A 576 14.43 2.25 3.20
CA LEU A 576 14.26 2.75 1.83
C LEU A 576 12.79 2.76 1.41
N ALA A 577 12.03 1.72 1.72
CA ALA A 577 10.60 1.67 1.41
C ALA A 577 9.80 2.74 2.18
N LEU A 578 10.11 2.97 3.46
CA LEU A 578 9.48 4.04 4.24
C LEU A 578 9.84 5.43 3.69
N ALA A 579 11.10 5.67 3.33
CA ALA A 579 11.53 6.92 2.71
C ALA A 579 10.83 7.13 1.35
N GLN A 580 10.73 6.09 0.54
CA GLN A 580 10.01 6.11 -0.74
C GLN A 580 8.52 6.44 -0.56
N LEU A 581 7.85 5.81 0.41
CA LEU A 581 6.46 6.11 0.74
C LEU A 581 6.28 7.55 1.20
N TYR A 582 7.18 8.05 2.05
CA TYR A 582 7.15 9.43 2.53
C TYR A 582 7.35 10.44 1.40
N ASN A 583 8.30 10.19 0.51
CA ASN A 583 8.62 11.06 -0.63
C ASN A 583 7.73 10.82 -1.86
N GLY A 584 6.77 9.89 -1.77
CA GLY A 584 5.88 9.54 -2.87
C GLY A 584 6.62 8.91 -4.06
N GLY A 585 7.70 8.19 -3.80
CA GLY A 585 8.54 7.57 -4.83
C GLY A 585 9.67 8.45 -5.37
N HIS A 586 9.80 9.71 -4.93
CA HIS A 586 10.89 10.59 -5.32
C HIS A 586 12.05 10.53 -4.33
N SER A 587 13.29 10.62 -4.85
CA SER A 587 14.55 10.60 -4.09
C SER A 587 14.92 11.94 -3.43
N ASP A 588 13.95 12.86 -3.24
CA ASP A 588 14.21 14.17 -2.66
C ASP A 588 14.35 14.06 -1.13
N ASP A 589 15.52 14.47 -0.60
CA ASP A 589 15.92 14.42 0.81
C ASP A 589 15.14 15.36 1.75
N SER A 590 14.15 16.10 1.27
CA SER A 590 13.40 17.03 2.09
C SER A 590 12.28 16.34 2.88
N TYR A 591 12.56 15.89 4.09
CA TYR A 591 11.58 15.45 5.08
C TYR A 591 10.70 16.63 5.55
N ARG A 592 9.68 16.97 4.80
CA ARG A 592 8.69 17.98 5.20
C ARG A 592 7.38 17.32 5.56
N ILE A 593 6.93 17.54 6.79
CA ILE A 593 5.62 17.09 7.31
C ILE A 593 4.46 17.81 6.58
N GLU A 594 4.74 18.87 5.84
CA GLU A 594 3.77 19.62 5.07
C GLU A 594 3.31 18.86 3.82
N ARG A 595 2.00 18.86 3.58
CA ARG A 595 1.38 18.37 2.33
C ARG A 595 1.66 19.32 1.14
N LYS A 596 2.91 19.61 0.87
CA LYS A 596 3.31 20.37 -0.32
C LYS A 596 3.84 19.40 -1.36
N GLY A 597 3.18 19.34 -2.50
CA GLY A 597 3.56 18.51 -3.63
C GLY A 597 2.41 17.67 -4.18
N GLU A 598 2.61 17.06 -5.31
CA GLU A 598 1.65 16.15 -5.93
C GLU A 598 1.47 14.89 -5.07
N LYS A 599 0.21 14.51 -4.86
CA LYS A 599 -0.11 13.25 -4.22
C LYS A 599 -0.07 12.14 -5.26
N HIS A 600 0.43 10.97 -4.86
CA HIS A 600 0.48 9.79 -5.71
C HIS A 600 -0.84 9.03 -5.66
N ALA A 601 -1.33 8.65 -6.83
CA ALA A 601 -2.54 7.86 -6.93
C ALA A 601 -2.27 6.41 -6.50
N ILE A 602 -3.16 5.86 -5.69
CA ILE A 602 -3.28 4.41 -5.51
C ILE A 602 -4.39 3.96 -6.44
N THR A 603 -4.02 3.26 -7.51
CA THR A 603 -4.97 2.66 -8.45
C THR A 603 -5.63 1.43 -7.86
N THR A 604 -6.74 0.97 -8.42
CA THR A 604 -7.43 -0.26 -8.00
C THR A 604 -7.61 -1.15 -9.22
N THR A 605 -7.32 -2.43 -9.11
CA THR A 605 -7.58 -3.40 -10.18
C THR A 605 -9.08 -3.67 -10.29
N GLU A 606 -9.54 -4.06 -11.48
CA GLU A 606 -10.99 -4.27 -11.76
C GLU A 606 -11.60 -5.34 -10.84
N ASP A 607 -10.91 -6.44 -10.60
CA ASP A 607 -11.31 -7.50 -9.68
C ASP A 607 -11.36 -7.02 -8.21
N ALA A 608 -10.47 -6.14 -7.82
CA ALA A 608 -10.49 -5.52 -6.50
C ALA A 608 -11.63 -4.51 -6.34
N GLU A 609 -11.98 -3.77 -7.40
CA GLU A 609 -13.12 -2.85 -7.42
C GLU A 609 -14.42 -3.63 -7.27
N GLN A 610 -14.61 -4.69 -8.05
CA GLN A 610 -15.78 -5.57 -7.93
C GLN A 610 -15.91 -6.15 -6.52
N LEU A 611 -14.82 -6.65 -5.94
CA LEU A 611 -14.85 -7.17 -4.58
C LEU A 611 -15.18 -6.08 -3.53
N LEU A 612 -14.77 -4.83 -3.73
CA LEU A 612 -15.14 -3.72 -2.84
C LEU A 612 -16.64 -3.42 -2.88
N ASP A 613 -17.27 -3.54 -4.05
CA ASP A 613 -18.71 -3.38 -4.19
C ASP A 613 -19.44 -4.53 -3.47
N ASP A 614 -18.98 -5.77 -3.64
CA ASP A 614 -19.55 -6.93 -2.94
C ASP A 614 -19.41 -6.80 -1.40
N VAL A 615 -18.27 -6.29 -0.92
CA VAL A 615 -18.03 -5.98 0.51
C VAL A 615 -18.95 -4.87 1.01
N TYR A 616 -19.24 -3.86 0.17
CA TYR A 616 -20.23 -2.83 0.52
C TYR A 616 -21.60 -3.43 0.76
N GLU A 617 -22.09 -4.26 -0.16
CA GLU A 617 -23.41 -4.94 -0.02
C GLU A 617 -23.42 -5.85 1.20
N TYR A 618 -22.36 -6.61 1.47
CA TYR A 618 -22.25 -7.45 2.67
C TYR A 618 -22.46 -6.66 3.97
N PHE A 619 -21.79 -5.52 4.12
CA PHE A 619 -21.95 -4.69 5.33
C PHE A 619 -23.27 -3.91 5.34
N HIS A 620 -23.82 -3.60 4.18
CA HIS A 620 -25.15 -3.00 4.06
C HIS A 620 -26.24 -3.96 4.56
N GLU A 621 -26.25 -5.20 4.10
CA GLU A 621 -27.17 -6.25 4.54
C GLU A 621 -27.01 -6.52 6.04
N MET A 622 -25.77 -6.64 6.53
CA MET A 622 -25.48 -6.78 7.95
C MET A 622 -26.06 -5.62 8.77
N ALA A 623 -25.97 -4.37 8.27
CA ALA A 623 -26.50 -3.20 8.94
C ALA A 623 -28.04 -3.23 9.02
N GLU A 624 -28.74 -3.60 7.94
CA GLU A 624 -30.20 -3.72 7.95
C GLU A 624 -30.67 -4.82 8.90
N ASP A 625 -29.94 -5.93 8.97
CA ASP A 625 -30.20 -7.01 9.93
C ASP A 625 -30.05 -6.54 11.39
N HIS A 626 -29.00 -5.77 11.68
CA HIS A 626 -28.74 -5.25 13.03
C HIS A 626 -29.62 -4.06 13.42
N LYS A 627 -30.16 -3.30 12.49
CA LYS A 627 -31.07 -2.18 12.72
C LYS A 627 -32.30 -2.58 13.55
N THR A 628 -32.91 -3.71 13.20
CA THR A 628 -34.10 -4.23 13.87
C THR A 628 -33.78 -5.09 15.08
N LYS A 629 -32.63 -5.77 15.10
CA LYS A 629 -32.26 -6.72 16.15
C LYS A 629 -31.55 -6.07 17.33
N THR A 630 -30.73 -5.04 17.07
CA THR A 630 -29.75 -4.56 18.07
C THR A 630 -29.57 -3.06 18.15
N GLY A 631 -29.96 -2.29 17.13
CA GLY A 631 -29.65 -0.87 17.03
C GLY A 631 -28.17 -0.55 16.80
N LEU A 632 -27.35 -1.53 16.37
CA LEU A 632 -25.91 -1.37 16.12
C LEU A 632 -25.57 -1.21 14.62
N GLU A 633 -26.56 -0.87 13.79
CA GLU A 633 -26.37 -0.67 12.34
C GLU A 633 -25.27 0.34 12.00
N ALA A 634 -25.07 1.35 12.85
CA ALA A 634 -24.03 2.35 12.64
C ALA A 634 -22.61 1.77 12.68
N ILE A 635 -22.39 0.71 13.47
CA ILE A 635 -21.10 -0.01 13.52
C ILE A 635 -20.94 -0.82 12.22
N CYS A 636 -21.96 -1.56 11.81
CA CYS A 636 -21.91 -2.41 10.60
C CYS A 636 -21.59 -1.58 9.35
N ARG A 637 -22.22 -0.40 9.18
CA ARG A 637 -21.98 0.50 8.05
C ARG A 637 -20.53 0.99 7.94
N ARG A 638 -19.73 0.91 9.02
CA ARG A 638 -18.31 1.26 9.01
C ARG A 638 -17.40 0.14 8.48
N GLY A 639 -17.92 -1.06 8.34
CA GLY A 639 -17.11 -2.19 7.86
C GLY A 639 -16.48 -1.94 6.51
N TRP A 640 -17.25 -1.41 5.55
CA TRP A 640 -16.73 -1.06 4.23
C TRP A 640 -15.64 0.04 4.29
N GLU A 641 -15.83 1.09 5.12
CA GLU A 641 -14.82 2.13 5.30
C GLU A 641 -13.51 1.56 5.85
N ILE A 642 -13.59 0.67 6.85
CA ILE A 642 -12.41 0.01 7.44
C ILE A 642 -11.73 -0.90 6.40
N CYS A 643 -12.50 -1.72 5.68
CA CYS A 643 -11.98 -2.54 4.58
C CYS A 643 -11.26 -1.69 3.54
N SER A 644 -11.90 -0.63 3.06
CA SER A 644 -11.34 0.25 2.04
C SER A 644 -10.04 0.94 2.51
N LYS A 645 -9.99 1.41 3.76
CA LYS A 645 -8.77 2.03 4.32
C LYS A 645 -7.64 1.01 4.50
N VAL A 646 -7.92 -0.16 5.05
CA VAL A 646 -6.91 -1.20 5.27
C VAL A 646 -6.33 -1.68 3.95
N SER A 647 -7.19 -1.95 2.95
CA SER A 647 -6.74 -2.38 1.61
C SER A 647 -5.93 -1.30 0.88
N LEU A 648 -6.25 -0.02 1.07
CA LEU A 648 -5.42 1.08 0.55
C LEU A 648 -4.06 1.13 1.23
N LEU A 649 -3.99 0.94 2.55
CA LEU A 649 -2.72 0.95 3.28
C LEU A 649 -1.80 -0.18 2.87
N THR A 650 -2.34 -1.39 2.59
CA THR A 650 -1.53 -2.51 2.11
C THR A 650 -1.15 -2.40 0.63
N GLY A 651 -2.01 -1.82 -0.21
CA GLY A 651 -1.75 -1.58 -1.63
C GLY A 651 -0.86 -0.36 -1.92
N MET A 652 -0.80 0.60 -0.98
CA MET A 652 -0.06 1.86 -1.16
C MET A 652 1.42 1.67 -1.51
N PRO A 653 2.18 0.74 -0.90
CA PRO A 653 3.60 0.55 -1.24
C PRO A 653 3.85 0.14 -2.69
N SER A 654 2.89 -0.51 -3.33
CA SER A 654 2.97 -0.89 -4.74
C SER A 654 2.30 0.13 -5.68
N GLY A 655 1.64 1.16 -5.13
CA GLY A 655 0.84 2.12 -5.91
C GLY A 655 -0.47 1.54 -6.46
N THR A 656 -0.78 0.25 -6.18
CA THR A 656 -1.96 -0.43 -6.71
C THR A 656 -2.60 -1.31 -5.64
N ARG A 657 -3.90 -1.10 -5.40
CA ARG A 657 -4.75 -1.95 -4.58
C ARG A 657 -5.25 -3.13 -5.43
N THR A 658 -4.93 -4.35 -5.01
CA THR A 658 -5.32 -5.60 -5.68
C THR A 658 -6.37 -6.35 -4.87
N ILE A 659 -6.91 -7.42 -5.45
CA ILE A 659 -7.89 -8.29 -4.78
C ILE A 659 -7.37 -8.84 -3.44
N GLU A 660 -6.08 -9.16 -3.34
CA GLU A 660 -5.44 -9.62 -2.10
C GLU A 660 -5.52 -8.57 -0.98
N ASP A 661 -5.29 -7.29 -1.33
CA ASP A 661 -5.41 -6.19 -0.37
C ASP A 661 -6.86 -6.04 0.13
N VAL A 662 -7.84 -6.17 -0.76
CA VAL A 662 -9.26 -6.08 -0.40
C VAL A 662 -9.70 -7.27 0.45
N MET A 663 -9.27 -8.50 0.13
CA MET A 663 -9.53 -9.70 0.95
C MET A 663 -8.98 -9.53 2.38
N TYR A 664 -7.75 -9.03 2.51
CA TYR A 664 -7.16 -8.74 3.82
C TYR A 664 -7.94 -7.63 4.54
N GLY A 665 -8.26 -6.55 3.85
CA GLY A 665 -9.07 -5.45 4.39
C GLY A 665 -10.45 -5.92 4.87
N PHE A 666 -11.11 -6.78 4.10
CA PHE A 666 -12.41 -7.36 4.45
C PHE A 666 -12.30 -8.29 5.67
N ALA A 667 -11.28 -9.14 5.74
CA ALA A 667 -11.06 -10.00 6.91
C ALA A 667 -10.86 -9.17 8.19
N VAL A 668 -10.05 -8.09 8.13
CA VAL A 668 -9.85 -7.17 9.26
C VAL A 668 -11.15 -6.48 9.64
N ALA A 669 -11.88 -5.93 8.67
CA ALA A 669 -13.13 -5.22 8.90
C ALA A 669 -14.20 -6.14 9.51
N LYS A 670 -14.38 -7.33 8.97
CA LYS A 670 -15.33 -8.33 9.47
C LYS A 670 -15.02 -8.70 10.91
N TRP A 671 -13.75 -9.02 11.19
CA TRP A 671 -13.30 -9.35 12.54
C TRP A 671 -13.56 -8.20 13.52
N ASP A 672 -13.23 -6.96 13.13
CA ASP A 672 -13.42 -5.76 13.94
C ASP A 672 -14.89 -5.51 14.26
N ILE A 673 -15.77 -5.55 13.24
CA ILE A 673 -17.21 -5.31 13.40
C ILE A 673 -17.84 -6.38 14.32
N GLN A 674 -17.49 -7.66 14.11
CA GLN A 674 -17.96 -8.75 14.96
C GLN A 674 -17.55 -8.54 16.42
N LYS A 675 -16.29 -8.16 16.67
CA LYS A 675 -15.81 -7.89 18.04
C LYS A 675 -16.50 -6.70 18.69
N LYS A 676 -16.77 -5.64 17.96
CA LYS A 676 -17.52 -4.49 18.47
C LYS A 676 -18.96 -4.86 18.85
N ILE A 677 -19.62 -5.66 18.02
CA ILE A 677 -20.96 -6.17 18.30
C ILE A 677 -20.94 -7.05 19.55
N GLU A 678 -20.02 -8.03 19.63
CA GLU A 678 -19.88 -8.92 20.78
C GLU A 678 -19.64 -8.12 22.10
N LEU A 679 -18.81 -7.09 22.07
CA LEU A 679 -18.52 -6.26 23.24
C LEU A 679 -19.71 -5.40 23.62
N ALA A 680 -20.41 -4.79 22.67
CA ALA A 680 -21.59 -3.98 22.95
C ALA A 680 -22.69 -4.82 23.60
N TYR A 681 -22.93 -6.04 23.11
CA TYR A 681 -23.89 -7.00 23.71
C TYR A 681 -23.42 -7.52 25.07
N GLY A 682 -22.16 -7.90 25.18
CA GLY A 682 -21.59 -8.41 26.42
C GLY A 682 -21.72 -7.41 27.56
N ASN A 683 -21.51 -6.13 27.27
CA ASN A 683 -21.64 -5.04 28.24
C ASN A 683 -23.08 -4.67 28.56
N GLU A 684 -24.03 -4.73 27.62
CA GLU A 684 -25.45 -4.62 27.93
C GLU A 684 -25.91 -5.74 28.86
N ALA A 685 -25.56 -6.97 28.57
CA ALA A 685 -25.87 -8.09 29.45
C ALA A 685 -25.20 -7.96 30.83
N ALA A 686 -24.01 -7.33 30.92
CA ALA A 686 -23.34 -7.04 32.19
C ALA A 686 -23.97 -5.87 32.93
N GLN A 687 -24.34 -4.77 32.24
CA GLN A 687 -25.03 -3.63 32.86
C GLN A 687 -26.45 -4.00 33.34
N HIS A 688 -27.14 -4.88 32.66
CA HIS A 688 -28.39 -5.44 33.15
C HIS A 688 -28.18 -6.41 34.31
N LYS A 689 -27.00 -7.02 34.47
CA LYS A 689 -26.64 -7.82 35.65
C LYS A 689 -26.40 -7.00 36.94
N ASP A 690 -26.14 -5.75 36.81
CA ASP A 690 -25.87 -4.84 37.96
C ASP A 690 -27.14 -4.20 38.54
N THR A 691 -28.30 -4.43 38.01
CA THR A 691 -29.53 -4.08 38.70
C THR A 691 -29.77 -5.07 39.84
N ARG A 692 -30.18 -4.54 41.00
CA ARG A 692 -30.54 -5.35 42.17
C ARG A 692 -31.55 -6.47 41.84
N ALA A 693 -32.37 -6.25 40.80
CA ALA A 693 -33.33 -7.22 40.24
C ALA A 693 -32.64 -8.38 39.50
N ASP A 694 -31.58 -8.12 38.72
CA ASP A 694 -30.87 -9.17 37.97
C ASP A 694 -30.02 -10.02 38.90
N ALA A 695 -29.37 -9.40 39.90
CA ALA A 695 -28.67 -10.11 40.97
C ALA A 695 -29.62 -11.04 41.73
N LEU A 696 -30.88 -10.63 41.92
CA LEU A 696 -31.95 -11.45 42.54
C LEU A 696 -32.34 -12.62 41.62
N MET A 697 -32.54 -12.40 40.29
CA MET A 697 -32.85 -13.45 39.35
C MET A 697 -31.74 -14.51 39.25
N VAL A 698 -30.48 -14.11 39.27
CA VAL A 698 -29.33 -15.04 39.31
C VAL A 698 -29.33 -15.86 40.59
N LYS A 699 -29.59 -15.21 41.76
CA LYS A 699 -29.69 -15.91 43.05
C LYS A 699 -30.85 -16.89 43.07
N ILE A 700 -32.03 -16.52 42.56
CA ILE A 700 -33.19 -17.41 42.46
C ILE A 700 -32.83 -18.65 41.59
N ARG A 701 -32.24 -18.45 40.40
CA ARG A 701 -31.82 -19.56 39.53
C ARG A 701 -30.81 -20.47 40.21
N GLY A 702 -29.87 -19.94 40.95
CA GLY A 702 -28.87 -20.73 41.68
C GLY A 702 -29.44 -21.51 42.87
N MET A 703 -30.65 -21.18 43.34
CA MET A 703 -31.35 -21.89 44.42
C MET A 703 -32.39 -22.90 43.94
N LEU A 704 -32.70 -22.91 42.67
CA LEU A 704 -33.63 -23.86 42.07
C LEU A 704 -32.85 -24.95 41.39
N ASP A 705 -33.40 -26.15 41.39
CA ASP A 705 -32.87 -27.36 40.74
C ASP A 705 -33.87 -27.85 39.68
N LYS A 706 -33.38 -28.67 38.73
CA LYS A 706 -34.23 -29.32 37.71
C LYS A 706 -35.05 -30.48 38.30
N ASP A 707 -34.48 -31.13 39.30
CA ASP A 707 -35.04 -32.36 39.88
C ASP A 707 -35.77 -32.13 41.20
N SER A 708 -35.69 -30.92 41.77
CA SER A 708 -36.35 -30.62 43.04
C SER A 708 -37.25 -29.38 43.00
N GLU A 709 -38.40 -29.46 43.64
CA GLU A 709 -39.40 -28.40 43.72
C GLU A 709 -39.18 -27.51 44.94
N THR A 710 -39.04 -26.18 44.77
CA THR A 710 -38.84 -25.23 45.83
C THR A 710 -40.09 -24.36 46.03
N THR A 711 -40.52 -24.14 47.27
CA THR A 711 -41.67 -23.29 47.56
C THR A 711 -41.29 -21.81 47.60
N PHE A 712 -42.25 -20.91 47.31
CA PHE A 712 -42.06 -19.46 47.44
C PHE A 712 -41.58 -19.04 48.86
N GLY A 713 -42.16 -19.70 49.93
CA GLY A 713 -41.74 -19.44 51.30
C GLY A 713 -40.25 -19.79 51.54
N THR A 714 -39.76 -20.88 50.94
CA THR A 714 -38.35 -21.27 51.02
C THR A 714 -37.44 -20.25 50.34
N LEU A 715 -37.85 -19.72 49.17
CA LEU A 715 -37.09 -18.64 48.49
C LEU A 715 -37.07 -17.37 49.32
N CYS A 716 -38.20 -16.93 49.86
CA CYS A 716 -38.26 -15.75 50.75
C CYS A 716 -37.41 -15.91 52.01
N ASN A 717 -37.34 -17.09 52.59
CA ASN A 717 -36.53 -17.36 53.79
C ASN A 717 -35.01 -17.33 53.50
N ARG A 718 -34.61 -17.71 52.29
CA ARG A 718 -33.22 -17.72 51.86
C ARG A 718 -32.75 -16.37 51.31
N LEU A 719 -33.70 -15.55 50.73
CA LEU A 719 -33.43 -14.25 50.12
C LEU A 719 -33.93 -13.08 51.00
N ARG A 720 -33.62 -13.11 52.30
CA ARG A 720 -34.11 -12.11 53.30
C ARG A 720 -33.67 -10.68 53.03
N GLU A 721 -32.69 -10.47 52.19
CA GLU A 721 -32.21 -9.16 51.77
C GLU A 721 -33.13 -8.49 50.72
N PHE A 722 -34.08 -9.23 50.15
CA PHE A 722 -35.10 -8.74 49.22
C PHE A 722 -36.49 -8.85 49.81
N ASN A 723 -37.37 -7.93 49.45
CA ASN A 723 -38.79 -8.03 49.87
C ASN A 723 -39.57 -9.02 49.01
N LYS A 724 -40.76 -9.41 49.49
CA LYS A 724 -41.59 -10.43 48.79
C LYS A 724 -42.00 -9.98 47.40
N ASP A 725 -42.28 -8.70 47.19
CA ASP A 725 -42.70 -8.17 45.89
C ASP A 725 -41.58 -8.23 44.85
N GLN A 726 -40.37 -7.94 45.28
CA GLN A 726 -39.14 -8.07 44.41
C GLN A 726 -38.95 -9.54 44.01
N ILE A 727 -39.07 -10.49 44.91
CA ILE A 727 -38.93 -11.92 44.66
C ILE A 727 -40.03 -12.39 43.71
N THR A 728 -41.26 -11.90 43.89
CA THR A 728 -42.38 -12.23 42.99
C THR A 728 -42.14 -11.72 41.58
N GLN A 729 -41.77 -10.46 41.44
CA GLN A 729 -41.50 -9.88 40.13
C GLN A 729 -40.34 -10.61 39.40
N ALA A 730 -39.25 -10.92 40.12
CA ALA A 730 -38.12 -11.66 39.55
C ALA A 730 -38.54 -13.08 39.12
N LEU A 731 -39.38 -13.78 39.89
CA LEU A 731 -39.94 -15.08 39.52
C LEU A 731 -40.88 -15.01 38.28
N ASP A 732 -41.76 -14.00 38.22
CA ASP A 732 -42.64 -13.77 37.10
C ASP A 732 -41.86 -13.54 35.79
N ILE A 733 -40.75 -12.81 35.84
CA ILE A 733 -39.84 -12.59 34.69
C ILE A 733 -39.18 -13.93 34.30
N LEU A 734 -38.65 -14.67 35.29
CA LEU A 734 -38.00 -15.96 35.02
C LEU A 734 -38.95 -17.01 34.42
N VAL A 735 -40.21 -16.99 34.85
CA VAL A 735 -41.27 -17.84 34.30
C VAL A 735 -41.67 -17.44 32.89
N LYS A 736 -41.85 -16.14 32.61
CA LYS A 736 -42.13 -15.61 31.27
C LYS A 736 -40.99 -15.92 30.28
N ASN A 737 -39.76 -15.97 30.73
CA ASN A 737 -38.60 -16.30 29.92
C ASN A 737 -38.32 -17.80 29.85
N ASN A 738 -39.24 -18.65 30.28
CA ASN A 738 -39.11 -20.12 30.32
C ASN A 738 -37.84 -20.61 31.05
N ALA A 739 -37.27 -19.81 31.97
CA ALA A 739 -36.12 -20.22 32.77
C ALA A 739 -36.52 -20.96 34.08
N VAL A 740 -37.76 -20.79 34.51
CA VAL A 740 -38.33 -21.40 35.71
C VAL A 740 -39.73 -21.91 35.36
N MET A 741 -40.02 -23.12 35.77
CA MET A 741 -41.35 -23.72 35.69
C MET A 741 -42.11 -23.58 36.99
N VAL A 742 -43.39 -23.26 36.92
CA VAL A 742 -44.35 -23.25 38.03
C VAL A 742 -45.15 -24.52 38.03
N ILE A 743 -45.18 -25.23 39.16
CA ILE A 743 -45.93 -26.44 39.37
C ILE A 743 -46.99 -26.13 40.43
N GLU A 744 -48.27 -26.30 40.09
CA GLU A 744 -49.38 -26.10 41.02
C GLU A 744 -49.78 -27.41 41.68
N HIS A 745 -49.74 -27.43 42.99
CA HIS A 745 -50.19 -28.57 43.78
C HIS A 745 -51.52 -28.22 44.49
N THR A 746 -52.57 -28.93 44.24
CA THR A 746 -53.85 -28.78 44.92
C THR A 746 -53.93 -29.78 46.08
N HIS A 747 -54.12 -29.25 47.31
CA HIS A 747 -54.21 -30.09 48.48
C HIS A 747 -55.51 -30.94 48.43
N PRO A 748 -55.48 -32.28 48.60
CA PRO A 748 -56.58 -33.15 48.36
C PRO A 748 -57.82 -32.92 49.28
N ILE A 749 -57.58 -32.43 50.51
CA ILE A 749 -58.64 -32.25 51.51
C ILE A 749 -59.22 -30.81 51.48
N ASN A 750 -58.44 -29.79 51.53
CA ASN A 750 -58.84 -28.38 51.65
C ASN A 750 -58.90 -27.61 50.35
N LYS A 751 -58.53 -28.23 49.21
CA LYS A 751 -58.52 -27.71 47.84
C LYS A 751 -57.70 -26.43 47.71
N LYS A 752 -56.74 -26.14 48.63
CA LYS A 752 -55.86 -24.98 48.55
C LYS A 752 -54.76 -25.26 47.55
N VAL A 753 -54.57 -24.36 46.57
CA VAL A 753 -53.51 -24.41 45.56
C VAL A 753 -52.22 -23.82 46.12
N SER A 754 -51.13 -24.55 46.04
CA SER A 754 -49.80 -24.09 46.40
C SER A 754 -48.89 -24.12 45.16
N LYS A 755 -48.09 -23.06 44.93
CA LYS A 755 -47.16 -22.98 43.82
C LYS A 755 -45.76 -23.38 44.28
N LYS A 756 -45.12 -24.22 43.48
CA LYS A 756 -43.73 -24.58 43.62
C LYS A 756 -42.99 -24.26 42.34
N TYR A 757 -41.70 -24.03 42.42
CA TYR A 757 -40.82 -23.57 41.35
C TYR A 757 -39.67 -24.53 41.16
N LYS A 758 -39.27 -24.80 39.90
CA LYS A 758 -38.06 -25.52 39.54
C LYS A 758 -37.42 -24.93 38.29
N LEU A 759 -36.15 -25.24 38.00
CA LEU A 759 -35.54 -24.86 36.72
C LEU A 759 -36.22 -25.57 35.55
N ALA A 760 -36.36 -24.87 34.44
CA ALA A 760 -36.99 -25.38 33.23
C ALA A 760 -36.09 -26.38 32.48
#